data_26db37180d15b7db2084d3fb07ca71d9
#
_entry.id   26db37180d15b7db2084d3fb07ca71d9
#
_cell.length_a   1.000
_cell.length_b   1.000
_cell.length_c   1.000
_cell.angle_alpha   90.00
_cell.angle_beta   90.00
_cell.angle_gamma   90.00
#
_symmetry.space_group_name_H-M   'P 1'
#
loop_
_entity.id
_entity.type
_entity.pdbx_description
1 polymer ?
#
loop_
_entity_poly.entity_id
_entity_poly.type
_entity_poly.pdbx_seq_one_letter_code
_entity_poly.pdbx_strand_id
1 'polypeptide(L)'
;MSLFEILGTVLIGPLKLLFEVIFSTAYSIIQNPGVSVIVLSLAMNFLVLPLYRRADAIQIEARDTENKLKDTVAHIKKTFSGDERMMILQAYYRQNNYNPLSVLSGSISLLLEIPFFMAAYQFLSGVDLFQGVAFGPIADLSVPDGLIKIGSLSINALPIIMTLVNVVSSSLYLEGFPLKTKIQLYGMALFFLVFLYNSPAALVFYWTLNNTFSLVKTLFYKLKHSRKILNVLFGVAGAALIGCSVLVEDSYNMLLVICIGLAAQLPWVLPLVKKIPFMQKSSLPTEPNTKLFVMGALFLTALVGLLIPSTFVAASPQEYVDIYHFYHPVWYVIYTLCISAGTFLVWLGVFYWLANAKGKVVFSYIVWLLSGVMLVNYMFFGTNLGVVTADLEFTGIFFFARQEHIINIIVVMVLAVDLYLLVRKFSRSTTSILLVGAIALTGMGIFNIAKISQETEKAKQRLVATSEAPSFTMTEDGKNVVVIMLDRAIGPFVPYLMEENPTLQEQFDGFTYYSNTLSYGGFTNFGTPPLYGGYEYTPVRMNQREDESLADKHDEALKVMPTLFSENGYDVTLLDPSYAGYQWIPDLSIYDDMEGVTAYRADGFFTDDETVAKTIATRRRNFFMFSLMKTMPVSLQAPIYREGTYCATPSGSGSYINPAFLSAYSVMQNMTNMTQVTAGNGNTFMFLRSNMTHEAVILDESTYAPSTNPNYTITSKTITAGNSSIVLDSAYKISHYQVNMAALMELGAWFNELRAAGVYDNTRIIIVSDHGRDLGIFDTNAATPSQDIEMYLPMLLVKDFGATGFTTSDEFMTNADVPTLALDGLIENPVNPFTGNEINSDFKTENDKHYVILSQQWDININNGNQFLPSTWATVTGNVTNKDHWEFHNAESLFPPGLAQ
;
A
#
# COMPACT_ATOMS: atom_id res chain seq x y z
N MET A 1 10.97 13.99 11.09
CA MET A 1 9.82 14.01 12.05
C MET A 1 10.15 14.89 13.25
N SER A 2 9.27 15.82 13.58
CA SER A 2 9.39 16.63 14.80
C SER A 2 9.06 15.80 16.05
N LEU A 3 9.45 16.28 17.23
CA LEU A 3 9.11 15.61 18.51
C LEU A 3 7.58 15.48 18.69
N PHE A 4 6.81 16.48 18.25
CA PHE A 4 5.35 16.44 18.29
C PHE A 4 4.76 15.38 17.37
N GLU A 5 5.31 15.20 16.18
CA GLU A 5 4.90 14.12 15.26
C GLU A 5 5.20 12.74 15.83
N ILE A 6 6.37 12.56 16.46
CA ILE A 6 6.72 11.30 17.13
C ILE A 6 5.72 10.98 18.24
N LEU A 7 5.46 11.96 19.12
CA LEU A 7 4.49 11.79 20.20
C LEU A 7 3.07 11.51 19.66
N GLY A 8 2.64 12.25 18.65
CA GLY A 8 1.37 12.02 17.96
C GLY A 8 1.28 10.61 17.35
N THR A 9 2.34 10.18 16.65
CA THR A 9 2.42 8.85 16.05
C THR A 9 2.35 7.74 17.10
N VAL A 10 3.04 7.88 18.22
CA VAL A 10 3.04 6.89 19.33
C VAL A 10 1.70 6.84 20.06
N LEU A 11 1.09 8.00 20.36
CA LEU A 11 -0.11 8.06 21.18
C LEU A 11 -1.41 7.93 20.37
N ILE A 12 -1.49 8.60 19.23
CA ILE A 12 -2.72 8.71 18.44
C ILE A 12 -2.71 7.72 17.27
N GLY A 13 -1.55 7.50 16.65
CA GLY A 13 -1.41 6.64 15.47
C GLY A 13 -2.04 5.25 15.60
N PRO A 14 -1.74 4.46 16.67
CA PRO A 14 -2.34 3.14 16.85
C PRO A 14 -3.86 3.18 17.00
N LEU A 15 -4.38 4.21 17.67
CA LEU A 15 -5.82 4.38 17.85
C LEU A 15 -6.49 4.76 16.52
N LYS A 16 -5.91 5.72 15.77
CA LYS A 16 -6.40 6.11 14.45
C LYS A 16 -6.48 4.90 13.52
N LEU A 17 -5.43 4.08 13.49
CA LEU A 17 -5.39 2.85 12.69
C LEU A 17 -6.46 1.85 13.15
N LEU A 18 -6.68 1.72 14.46
CA LEU A 18 -7.73 0.85 15.00
C LEU A 18 -9.13 1.32 14.56
N PHE A 19 -9.39 2.65 14.59
CA PHE A 19 -10.63 3.23 14.08
C PHE A 19 -10.83 2.91 12.60
N GLU A 20 -9.79 3.08 11.80
CA GLU A 20 -9.80 2.81 10.36
C GLU A 20 -10.09 1.35 10.07
N VAL A 21 -9.37 0.41 10.68
CA VAL A 21 -9.57 -1.03 10.47
C VAL A 21 -10.98 -1.48 10.84
N ILE A 22 -11.51 -1.01 11.97
CA ILE A 22 -12.88 -1.35 12.39
C ILE A 22 -13.90 -0.78 11.41
N PHE A 23 -13.76 0.48 11.02
CA PHE A 23 -14.67 1.14 10.08
C PHE A 23 -14.63 0.48 8.70
N SER A 24 -13.43 0.29 8.14
CA SER A 24 -13.22 -0.33 6.83
C SER A 24 -13.77 -1.76 6.79
N THR A 25 -13.54 -2.53 7.87
CA THR A 25 -14.09 -3.89 7.98
C THR A 25 -15.62 -3.87 8.08
N ALA A 26 -16.20 -2.96 8.86
CA ALA A 26 -17.65 -2.82 8.92
C ALA A 26 -18.25 -2.40 7.56
N TYR A 27 -17.60 -1.47 6.89
CA TYR A 27 -18.01 -1.00 5.57
C TYR A 27 -17.94 -2.10 4.50
N SER A 28 -16.87 -2.92 4.48
CA SER A 28 -16.76 -4.03 3.53
C SER A 28 -17.87 -5.08 3.65
N ILE A 29 -18.48 -5.20 4.84
CA ILE A 29 -19.58 -6.14 5.09
C ILE A 29 -20.94 -5.50 4.77
N ILE A 30 -21.11 -4.23 5.15
CA ILE A 30 -22.42 -3.57 5.20
C ILE A 30 -22.67 -2.67 3.98
N GLN A 31 -21.61 -2.19 3.34
CA GLN A 31 -21.63 -1.27 2.20
C GLN A 31 -22.43 0.02 2.46
N ASN A 32 -22.52 0.46 3.74
CA ASN A 32 -23.21 1.68 4.13
C ASN A 32 -22.35 2.48 5.14
N PRO A 33 -21.85 3.68 4.76
CA PRO A 33 -20.97 4.46 5.62
C PRO A 33 -21.59 4.87 6.96
N GLY A 34 -22.85 5.28 6.97
CA GLY A 34 -23.53 5.70 8.20
C GLY A 34 -23.73 4.56 9.19
N VAL A 35 -24.10 3.36 8.71
CA VAL A 35 -24.20 2.17 9.56
C VAL A 35 -22.82 1.74 10.05
N SER A 36 -21.77 1.89 9.23
CA SER A 36 -20.40 1.60 9.63
C SER A 36 -19.91 2.50 10.77
N VAL A 37 -20.35 3.76 10.82
CA VAL A 37 -20.10 4.66 11.97
C VAL A 37 -20.81 4.14 13.23
N ILE A 38 -22.02 3.57 13.12
CA ILE A 38 -22.72 2.97 14.27
C ILE A 38 -21.93 1.76 14.79
N VAL A 39 -21.49 0.86 13.89
CA VAL A 39 -20.69 -0.32 14.25
C VAL A 39 -19.37 0.11 14.89
N LEU A 40 -18.68 1.09 14.30
CA LEU A 40 -17.46 1.67 14.85
C LEU A 40 -17.68 2.19 16.30
N SER A 41 -18.73 2.97 16.51
CA SER A 41 -19.05 3.50 17.85
C SER A 41 -19.30 2.37 18.86
N LEU A 42 -20.09 1.37 18.50
CA LEU A 42 -20.36 0.21 19.36
C LEU A 42 -19.08 -0.58 19.64
N ALA A 43 -18.30 -0.93 18.62
CA ALA A 43 -17.07 -1.68 18.77
C ALA A 43 -16.07 -0.97 19.69
N MET A 44 -15.85 0.33 19.48
CA MET A 44 -14.97 1.13 20.32
C MET A 44 -15.44 1.22 21.76
N ASN A 45 -16.73 1.45 22.00
CA ASN A 45 -17.30 1.51 23.34
C ASN A 45 -17.17 0.17 24.09
N PHE A 46 -17.39 -0.96 23.41
CA PHE A 46 -17.20 -2.28 24.03
C PHE A 46 -15.73 -2.59 24.30
N LEU A 47 -14.82 -2.23 23.38
CA LEU A 47 -13.37 -2.44 23.52
C LEU A 47 -12.81 -1.66 24.72
N VAL A 48 -13.23 -0.41 24.88
CA VAL A 48 -12.73 0.52 25.91
C VAL A 48 -13.48 0.40 27.24
N LEU A 49 -14.64 -0.28 27.25
CA LEU A 49 -15.48 -0.44 28.44
C LEU A 49 -14.74 -0.96 29.69
N PRO A 50 -13.87 -2.00 29.62
CA PRO A 50 -13.09 -2.46 30.78
C PRO A 50 -12.16 -1.38 31.34
N LEU A 51 -11.57 -0.57 30.44
CA LEU A 51 -10.68 0.53 30.78
C LEU A 51 -11.43 1.62 31.58
N TYR A 52 -12.56 2.10 31.03
CA TYR A 52 -13.39 3.10 31.69
C TYR A 52 -13.93 2.63 33.04
N ARG A 53 -14.41 1.39 33.12
CA ARG A 53 -14.87 0.82 34.41
C ARG A 53 -13.77 0.85 35.46
N ARG A 54 -12.53 0.57 35.09
CA ARG A 54 -11.44 0.58 36.08
C ARG A 54 -11.02 2.00 36.44
N ALA A 55 -10.99 2.90 35.45
CA ALA A 55 -10.76 4.34 35.69
C ALA A 55 -11.83 4.93 36.63
N ASP A 56 -13.11 4.64 36.38
CA ASP A 56 -14.22 5.03 37.23
C ASP A 56 -14.07 4.49 38.66
N ALA A 57 -13.69 3.22 38.79
CA ALA A 57 -13.47 2.61 40.13
C ALA A 57 -12.33 3.29 40.89
N ILE A 58 -11.21 3.62 40.23
CA ILE A 58 -10.09 4.35 40.83
C ILE A 58 -10.52 5.76 41.25
N GLN A 59 -11.33 6.41 40.38
CA GLN A 59 -11.87 7.75 40.69
C GLN A 59 -12.81 7.74 41.89
N ILE A 60 -13.68 6.73 42.02
CA ILE A 60 -14.60 6.57 43.13
C ILE A 60 -13.79 6.32 44.41
N GLU A 61 -12.80 5.43 44.40
CA GLU A 61 -11.92 5.13 45.53
C GLU A 61 -11.14 6.36 46.01
N ALA A 62 -10.59 7.15 45.04
CA ALA A 62 -9.91 8.41 45.36
C ALA A 62 -10.85 9.43 45.99
N ARG A 63 -12.07 9.58 45.49
CA ARG A 63 -13.11 10.45 46.01
C ARG A 63 -13.52 10.04 47.45
N ASP A 64 -13.77 8.76 47.67
CA ASP A 64 -14.22 8.26 48.95
C ASP A 64 -13.14 8.44 50.02
N THR A 65 -11.86 8.30 49.62
CA THR A 65 -10.71 8.59 50.50
C THR A 65 -10.60 10.10 50.78
N GLU A 66 -10.74 10.96 49.76
CA GLU A 66 -10.75 12.42 49.95
C GLU A 66 -11.88 12.87 50.88
N ASN A 67 -13.08 12.34 50.70
CA ASN A 67 -14.23 12.65 51.53
C ASN A 67 -14.00 12.24 53.01
N LYS A 68 -13.38 11.08 53.27
CA LYS A 68 -13.04 10.63 54.63
C LYS A 68 -12.01 11.55 55.31
N LEU A 69 -11.10 12.12 54.55
CA LEU A 69 -10.02 12.97 55.08
C LEU A 69 -10.42 14.46 55.15
N LYS A 70 -11.50 14.86 54.48
CA LYS A 70 -11.89 16.24 54.25
C LYS A 70 -12.01 17.08 55.51
N ASP A 71 -12.70 16.57 56.52
CA ASP A 71 -12.99 17.33 57.76
C ASP A 71 -11.72 17.55 58.57
N THR A 72 -10.87 16.54 58.72
CA THR A 72 -9.58 16.66 59.42
C THR A 72 -8.60 17.55 58.65
N VAL A 73 -8.55 17.43 57.31
CA VAL A 73 -7.74 18.33 56.45
C VAL A 73 -8.22 19.77 56.54
N ALA A 74 -9.53 20.00 56.57
CA ALA A 74 -10.11 21.35 56.77
C ALA A 74 -9.75 21.91 58.12
N HIS A 75 -9.81 21.11 59.20
CA HIS A 75 -9.40 21.49 60.56
C HIS A 75 -7.91 21.84 60.60
N ILE A 76 -7.02 21.01 60.07
CA ILE A 76 -5.58 21.29 60.02
C ILE A 76 -5.29 22.59 59.26
N LYS A 77 -5.94 22.80 58.09
CA LYS A 77 -5.77 24.02 57.29
C LYS A 77 -6.24 25.29 57.99
N LYS A 78 -7.24 25.18 58.89
CA LYS A 78 -7.78 26.28 59.65
C LYS A 78 -6.94 26.57 60.88
N THR A 79 -6.36 25.54 61.50
CA THR A 79 -5.67 25.64 62.83
C THR A 79 -4.19 25.98 62.67
N PHE A 80 -3.51 25.50 61.66
CA PHE A 80 -2.09 25.68 61.47
C PHE A 80 -1.79 26.56 60.23
N SER A 81 -0.60 27.22 60.22
CA SER A 81 -0.17 28.10 59.13
C SER A 81 1.30 27.85 58.72
N GLY A 82 1.71 28.27 57.54
CA GLY A 82 3.07 28.15 57.03
C GLY A 82 3.59 26.70 56.94
N ASP A 83 4.86 26.51 57.30
CA ASP A 83 5.56 25.21 57.18
C ASP A 83 4.99 24.16 58.13
N GLU A 84 4.53 24.57 59.33
CA GLU A 84 3.90 23.68 60.28
C GLU A 84 2.63 23.00 59.71
N ARG A 85 1.78 23.79 59.03
CA ARG A 85 0.61 23.26 58.31
C ARG A 85 1.00 22.26 57.24
N MET A 86 2.11 22.53 56.51
CA MET A 86 2.57 21.67 55.43
C MET A 86 3.10 20.35 55.99
N MET A 87 3.88 20.39 57.08
CA MET A 87 4.41 19.20 57.74
C MET A 87 3.31 18.32 58.37
N ILE A 88 2.34 18.91 59.02
CA ILE A 88 1.21 18.18 59.64
C ILE A 88 0.34 17.54 58.53
N LEU A 89 0.06 18.27 57.45
CA LEU A 89 -0.69 17.72 56.32
C LEU A 89 0.06 16.55 55.65
N GLN A 90 1.38 16.66 55.45
CA GLN A 90 2.19 15.58 54.89
C GLN A 90 2.20 14.35 55.86
N ALA A 91 2.37 14.56 57.12
CA ALA A 91 2.33 13.47 58.10
C ALA A 91 0.95 12.78 58.11
N TYR A 92 -0.13 13.55 58.15
CA TYR A 92 -1.50 13.04 58.11
C TYR A 92 -1.81 12.27 56.80
N TYR A 93 -1.41 12.79 55.67
CA TYR A 93 -1.56 12.10 54.39
C TYR A 93 -0.75 10.79 54.34
N ARG A 94 0.48 10.80 54.90
CA ARG A 94 1.35 9.60 54.97
C ARG A 94 0.75 8.54 55.88
N GLN A 95 0.20 8.91 57.03
CA GLN A 95 -0.47 8.00 57.96
C GLN A 95 -1.69 7.31 57.35
N ASN A 96 -2.40 8.03 56.44
CA ASN A 96 -3.59 7.51 55.80
C ASN A 96 -3.30 6.92 54.43
N ASN A 97 -2.02 6.69 54.06
CA ASN A 97 -1.60 6.22 52.73
C ASN A 97 -2.20 7.03 51.56
N TYR A 98 -2.43 8.34 51.80
CA TYR A 98 -3.00 9.23 50.82
C TYR A 98 -1.92 10.09 50.18
N ASN A 99 -1.86 10.05 48.86
CA ASN A 99 -0.99 10.92 48.05
C ASN A 99 -1.83 12.10 47.53
N PRO A 100 -1.52 13.37 47.83
CA PRO A 100 -2.25 14.53 47.30
C PRO A 100 -2.27 14.57 45.75
N LEU A 101 -1.27 13.97 45.10
CA LEU A 101 -1.26 13.79 43.64
C LEU A 101 -2.33 12.80 43.13
N SER A 102 -2.95 12.00 44.04
CA SER A 102 -4.09 11.15 43.68
C SER A 102 -5.34 11.94 43.28
N VAL A 103 -5.36 13.25 43.48
CA VAL A 103 -6.36 14.16 42.88
C VAL A 103 -6.26 14.13 41.35
N LEU A 104 -5.06 13.88 40.78
CA LEU A 104 -4.87 13.64 39.35
C LEU A 104 -5.46 12.29 38.93
N SER A 105 -5.59 11.32 39.83
CA SER A 105 -6.28 10.05 39.48
C SER A 105 -7.78 10.23 39.24
N GLY A 106 -8.38 11.32 39.74
CA GLY A 106 -9.73 11.77 39.36
C GLY A 106 -9.86 12.26 37.91
N SER A 107 -8.73 12.52 37.25
CA SER A 107 -8.67 12.94 35.84
C SER A 107 -8.19 11.84 34.89
N ILE A 108 -7.96 10.62 35.37
CA ILE A 108 -7.45 9.51 34.54
C ILE A 108 -8.42 9.20 33.40
N SER A 109 -9.73 9.15 33.66
CA SER A 109 -10.74 8.96 32.60
C SER A 109 -10.63 10.03 31.53
N LEU A 110 -10.51 11.29 31.92
CA LEU A 110 -10.38 12.42 31.00
C LEU A 110 -9.07 12.37 30.21
N LEU A 111 -7.96 12.02 30.87
CA LEU A 111 -6.66 11.87 30.20
C LEU A 111 -6.65 10.73 29.18
N LEU A 112 -7.43 9.68 29.42
CA LEU A 112 -7.60 8.59 28.47
C LEU A 112 -8.54 8.95 27.31
N GLU A 113 -9.55 9.80 27.55
CA GLU A 113 -10.50 10.23 26.52
C GLU A 113 -9.84 11.10 25.44
N ILE A 114 -8.86 11.94 25.80
CA ILE A 114 -8.22 12.87 24.86
C ILE A 114 -7.57 12.16 23.65
N PRO A 115 -6.71 11.14 23.80
CA PRO A 115 -6.15 10.43 22.66
C PRO A 115 -7.20 9.73 21.79
N PHE A 116 -8.25 9.14 22.40
CA PHE A 116 -9.35 8.55 21.66
C PHE A 116 -10.14 9.60 20.88
N PHE A 117 -10.36 10.76 21.50
CA PHE A 117 -10.99 11.89 20.85
C PHE A 117 -10.18 12.35 19.62
N MET A 118 -8.89 12.58 19.83
CA MET A 118 -7.98 13.02 18.75
C MET A 118 -7.94 12.01 17.60
N ALA A 119 -7.88 10.72 17.92
CA ALA A 119 -7.89 9.65 16.92
C ALA A 119 -9.19 9.61 16.11
N ALA A 120 -10.35 9.68 16.80
CA ALA A 120 -11.66 9.75 16.14
C ALA A 120 -11.80 11.00 15.28
N TYR A 121 -11.35 12.15 15.78
CA TYR A 121 -11.37 13.42 15.06
C TYR A 121 -10.53 13.35 13.78
N GLN A 122 -9.23 12.94 13.90
CA GLN A 122 -8.33 12.83 12.77
C GLN A 122 -8.77 11.79 11.74
N PHE A 123 -9.42 10.72 12.17
CA PHE A 123 -9.92 9.70 11.26
C PHE A 123 -11.21 10.17 10.57
N LEU A 124 -12.29 10.43 11.32
CA LEU A 124 -13.61 10.69 10.76
C LEU A 124 -13.74 12.02 10.01
N SER A 125 -12.86 12.99 10.29
CA SER A 125 -12.84 14.25 9.54
C SER A 125 -12.11 14.16 8.19
N GLY A 126 -11.36 13.08 7.95
CA GLY A 126 -10.57 12.89 6.74
C GLY A 126 -11.00 11.67 5.91
N VAL A 127 -12.23 11.17 6.07
CA VAL A 127 -12.74 10.04 5.29
C VAL A 127 -13.49 10.57 4.07
N ASP A 128 -12.87 10.43 2.90
CA ASP A 128 -13.45 10.86 1.62
C ASP A 128 -14.76 10.13 1.28
N LEU A 129 -14.92 8.91 1.77
CA LEU A 129 -16.14 8.09 1.59
C LEU A 129 -17.42 8.76 2.11
N PHE A 130 -17.31 9.79 2.92
CA PHE A 130 -18.48 10.52 3.43
C PHE A 130 -18.98 11.62 2.49
N GLN A 131 -18.21 12.02 1.48
CA GLN A 131 -18.53 13.12 0.57
C GLN A 131 -19.79 12.80 -0.24
N GLY A 132 -20.79 13.71 -0.15
CA GLY A 132 -22.06 13.55 -0.85
C GLY A 132 -22.96 12.41 -0.34
N VAL A 133 -22.58 11.72 0.74
CA VAL A 133 -23.35 10.57 1.25
C VAL A 133 -24.36 11.00 2.29
N ALA A 134 -25.65 10.79 1.98
CA ALA A 134 -26.75 11.01 2.90
C ALA A 134 -26.94 9.84 3.88
N PHE A 135 -27.30 10.13 5.13
CA PHE A 135 -27.69 9.13 6.10
C PHE A 135 -28.85 9.59 6.99
N GLY A 136 -30.01 8.98 6.84
CA GLY A 136 -31.24 9.38 7.53
C GLY A 136 -31.61 10.84 7.21
N PRO A 137 -31.75 11.73 8.22
CA PRO A 137 -32.03 13.16 7.97
C PRO A 137 -30.78 13.96 7.57
N ILE A 138 -29.58 13.42 7.68
CA ILE A 138 -28.33 14.09 7.33
C ILE A 138 -28.14 14.00 5.82
N ALA A 139 -28.03 15.15 5.15
CA ALA A 139 -27.91 15.22 3.70
C ALA A 139 -26.52 14.83 3.20
N ASP A 140 -25.48 15.12 3.98
CA ASP A 140 -24.08 14.80 3.67
C ASP A 140 -23.30 14.60 4.95
N LEU A 141 -22.60 13.45 5.05
CA LEU A 141 -21.83 13.07 6.23
C LEU A 141 -20.48 13.81 6.35
N SER A 142 -19.98 14.38 5.26
CA SER A 142 -18.66 15.05 5.20
C SER A 142 -18.68 16.50 5.65
N VAL A 143 -19.85 17.13 5.69
CA VAL A 143 -20.05 18.55 6.05
C VAL A 143 -20.90 18.68 7.32
N PRO A 144 -20.99 19.88 7.95
CA PRO A 144 -21.89 20.12 9.07
C PRO A 144 -23.35 19.82 8.73
N ASP A 145 -24.12 19.28 9.65
CA ASP A 145 -25.44 18.66 9.40
C ASP A 145 -26.52 19.62 8.89
N GLY A 146 -26.50 20.88 9.26
CA GLY A 146 -27.45 21.91 8.79
C GLY A 146 -28.91 21.48 8.82
N LEU A 147 -29.32 20.64 9.79
CA LEU A 147 -30.65 19.99 9.82
C LEU A 147 -31.81 20.96 10.00
N ILE A 148 -31.61 22.09 10.66
CA ILE A 148 -32.64 23.08 10.89
C ILE A 148 -32.36 24.32 10.03
N LYS A 149 -33.23 24.59 9.08
CA LYS A 149 -33.14 25.76 8.20
C LYS A 149 -34.24 26.76 8.54
N ILE A 150 -33.89 27.99 8.94
CA ILE A 150 -34.80 29.09 9.24
C ILE A 150 -34.42 30.27 8.33
N GLY A 151 -35.11 30.38 7.20
CA GLY A 151 -34.72 31.33 6.17
C GLY A 151 -33.33 31.07 5.59
N SER A 152 -32.43 32.04 5.68
CA SER A 152 -31.01 31.89 5.28
C SER A 152 -30.10 31.30 6.36
N LEU A 153 -30.62 31.10 7.57
CA LEU A 153 -29.86 30.57 8.71
C LEU A 153 -29.93 29.03 8.74
N SER A 154 -28.79 28.39 8.68
CA SER A 154 -28.63 26.93 8.86
C SER A 154 -28.11 26.66 10.27
N ILE A 155 -28.80 25.84 11.05
CA ILE A 155 -28.43 25.46 12.41
C ILE A 155 -28.04 23.98 12.42
N ASN A 156 -26.88 23.68 12.95
CA ASN A 156 -26.39 22.32 13.13
C ASN A 156 -27.02 21.71 14.39
N ALA A 157 -27.96 20.80 14.19
CA ALA A 157 -28.76 20.20 15.27
C ALA A 157 -28.04 19.07 16.00
N LEU A 158 -27.21 18.28 15.30
CA LEU A 158 -26.48 17.16 15.87
C LEU A 158 -25.58 17.56 17.06
N PRO A 159 -24.76 18.63 16.99
CA PRO A 159 -23.94 19.05 18.16
C PRO A 159 -24.78 19.43 19.36
N ILE A 160 -25.95 20.02 19.15
CA ILE A 160 -26.91 20.38 20.20
C ILE A 160 -27.50 19.12 20.85
N ILE A 161 -27.97 18.16 20.02
CA ILE A 161 -28.48 16.86 20.50
C ILE A 161 -27.39 16.11 21.26
N MET A 162 -26.19 16.05 20.73
CA MET A 162 -25.03 15.44 21.36
C MET A 162 -24.79 16.02 22.78
N THR A 163 -24.82 17.34 22.89
CA THR A 163 -24.61 18.06 24.15
C THR A 163 -25.75 17.80 25.13
N LEU A 164 -27.01 17.81 24.70
CA LEU A 164 -28.15 17.48 25.52
C LEU A 164 -28.06 16.06 26.09
N VAL A 165 -27.75 15.08 25.26
CA VAL A 165 -27.54 13.68 25.68
C VAL A 165 -26.41 13.60 26.72
N ASN A 166 -25.29 14.30 26.47
CA ASN A 166 -24.15 14.35 27.40
C ASN A 166 -24.53 14.96 28.76
N VAL A 167 -25.26 16.08 28.75
CA VAL A 167 -25.73 16.74 30.01
C VAL A 167 -26.65 15.81 30.77
N VAL A 168 -27.61 15.15 30.12
CA VAL A 168 -28.50 14.17 30.75
C VAL A 168 -27.71 13.00 31.34
N SER A 169 -26.81 12.42 30.56
CA SER A 169 -25.95 11.30 31.01
C SER A 169 -25.09 11.69 32.22
N SER A 170 -24.48 12.88 32.14
CA SER A 170 -23.64 13.43 33.23
C SER A 170 -24.45 13.72 34.46
N SER A 171 -25.67 14.26 34.35
CA SER A 171 -26.56 14.55 35.46
C SER A 171 -26.91 13.28 36.27
N LEU A 172 -27.19 12.16 35.54
CA LEU A 172 -27.47 10.85 36.14
C LEU A 172 -26.26 10.22 36.82
N TYR A 173 -25.06 10.50 36.33
CA TYR A 173 -23.78 10.00 36.85
C TYR A 173 -23.30 10.83 38.06
N LEU A 174 -23.52 12.17 38.06
CA LEU A 174 -22.98 13.12 39.00
C LEU A 174 -23.78 13.22 40.34
N GLU A 175 -24.72 12.35 40.53
CA GLU A 175 -25.44 12.26 41.82
C GLU A 175 -24.45 11.97 42.97
N GLY A 176 -24.32 12.93 43.93
CA GLY A 176 -23.38 12.87 45.03
C GLY A 176 -21.96 13.40 44.80
N PHE A 177 -21.65 13.94 43.60
CA PHE A 177 -20.32 14.53 43.33
C PHE A 177 -20.21 16.00 43.76
N PRO A 178 -18.97 16.50 44.09
CA PRO A 178 -18.74 17.90 44.47
C PRO A 178 -19.09 18.87 43.32
N LEU A 179 -19.47 20.11 43.65
CA LEU A 179 -19.82 21.14 42.68
C LEU A 179 -18.70 21.38 41.64
N LYS A 180 -17.46 21.34 42.09
CA LYS A 180 -16.28 21.48 41.19
C LYS A 180 -16.29 20.49 40.04
N THR A 181 -16.53 19.21 40.33
CA THR A 181 -16.61 18.14 39.32
C THR A 181 -17.80 18.33 38.37
N LYS A 182 -18.96 18.80 38.91
CA LYS A 182 -20.12 19.12 38.07
C LYS A 182 -19.82 20.25 37.10
N ILE A 183 -19.23 21.35 37.57
CA ILE A 183 -18.82 22.50 36.73
C ILE A 183 -17.83 22.04 35.65
N GLN A 184 -16.87 21.19 35.99
CA GLN A 184 -15.87 20.68 35.04
C GLN A 184 -16.54 19.87 33.92
N LEU A 185 -17.45 18.96 34.24
CA LEU A 185 -18.12 18.11 33.23
C LEU A 185 -19.10 18.89 32.33
N TYR A 186 -19.88 19.81 32.91
CA TYR A 186 -20.77 20.67 32.12
C TYR A 186 -19.99 21.69 31.28
N GLY A 187 -18.88 22.22 31.80
CA GLY A 187 -17.95 23.07 31.06
C GLY A 187 -17.33 22.35 29.87
N MET A 188 -16.97 21.08 30.06
CA MET A 188 -16.46 20.23 28.97
C MET A 188 -17.54 19.97 27.93
N ALA A 189 -18.78 19.70 28.30
CA ALA A 189 -19.88 19.53 27.37
C ALA A 189 -20.11 20.78 26.50
N LEU A 190 -20.05 21.97 27.14
CA LEU A 190 -20.16 23.25 26.44
C LEU A 190 -18.95 23.51 25.52
N PHE A 191 -17.74 23.17 25.94
CA PHE A 191 -16.55 23.25 25.13
C PHE A 191 -16.69 22.40 23.87
N PHE A 192 -17.13 21.13 23.99
CA PHE A 192 -17.36 20.26 22.84
C PHE A 192 -18.48 20.75 21.93
N LEU A 193 -19.53 21.39 22.46
CA LEU A 193 -20.55 22.02 21.64
C LEU A 193 -19.96 23.08 20.70
N VAL A 194 -19.12 23.97 21.24
CA VAL A 194 -18.49 25.03 20.46
C VAL A 194 -17.47 24.47 19.48
N PHE A 195 -16.65 23.54 19.94
CA PHE A 195 -15.57 22.95 19.13
C PHE A 195 -16.09 22.11 17.97
N LEU A 196 -17.15 21.31 18.20
CA LEU A 196 -17.71 20.41 17.19
C LEU A 196 -18.86 21.02 16.38
N TYR A 197 -19.22 22.28 16.63
CA TYR A 197 -20.40 22.89 16.00
C TYR A 197 -20.32 22.90 14.47
N ASN A 198 -19.15 23.17 13.91
CA ASN A 198 -18.88 23.21 12.47
C ASN A 198 -18.11 21.98 11.98
N SER A 199 -18.10 20.90 12.75
CA SER A 199 -17.43 19.66 12.35
C SER A 199 -18.29 18.81 11.43
N PRO A 200 -17.68 17.90 10.63
CA PRO A 200 -18.43 16.97 9.77
C PRO A 200 -19.49 16.17 10.52
N ALA A 201 -20.64 15.99 9.89
CA ALA A 201 -21.78 15.31 10.50
C ALA A 201 -21.47 13.88 10.96
N ALA A 202 -20.63 13.13 10.22
CA ALA A 202 -20.20 11.78 10.61
C ALA A 202 -19.48 11.77 11.97
N LEU A 203 -18.59 12.73 12.21
CA LEU A 203 -17.87 12.87 13.48
C LEU A 203 -18.82 13.20 14.64
N VAL A 204 -19.71 14.17 14.43
CA VAL A 204 -20.69 14.57 15.47
C VAL A 204 -21.69 13.44 15.74
N PHE A 205 -22.09 12.71 14.70
CA PHE A 205 -22.94 11.53 14.82
C PHE A 205 -22.27 10.43 15.65
N TYR A 206 -20.97 10.12 15.39
CA TYR A 206 -20.18 9.19 16.19
C TYR A 206 -20.18 9.60 17.69
N TRP A 207 -19.97 10.87 17.99
CA TRP A 207 -19.97 11.36 19.38
C TRP A 207 -21.35 11.33 20.01
N THR A 208 -22.40 11.60 19.24
CA THR A 208 -23.79 11.46 19.69
C THR A 208 -24.09 10.01 20.08
N LEU A 209 -23.63 9.04 19.27
CA LEU A 209 -23.76 7.60 19.57
C LEU A 209 -22.97 7.22 20.85
N ASN A 210 -21.76 7.73 21.03
CA ASN A 210 -20.96 7.48 22.23
C ASN A 210 -21.62 8.01 23.49
N ASN A 211 -22.17 9.23 23.46
CA ASN A 211 -22.90 9.81 24.58
C ASN A 211 -24.19 9.03 24.86
N THR A 212 -24.90 8.59 23.82
CA THR A 212 -26.09 7.73 23.93
C THR A 212 -25.74 6.38 24.56
N PHE A 213 -24.63 5.75 24.12
CA PHE A 213 -24.14 4.51 24.71
C PHE A 213 -23.82 4.70 26.20
N SER A 214 -23.15 5.80 26.56
CA SER A 214 -22.84 6.14 27.97
C SER A 214 -24.10 6.31 28.81
N LEU A 215 -25.13 6.97 28.28
CA LEU A 215 -26.44 7.13 28.95
C LEU A 215 -27.11 5.76 29.13
N VAL A 216 -27.19 4.96 28.07
CA VAL A 216 -27.78 3.60 28.12
C VAL A 216 -26.99 2.72 29.10
N LYS A 217 -25.66 2.75 29.09
CA LYS A 217 -24.79 2.06 30.03
C LYS A 217 -25.13 2.44 31.47
N THR A 218 -25.26 3.73 31.79
CA THR A 218 -25.56 4.24 33.14
C THR A 218 -26.93 3.77 33.60
N LEU A 219 -27.97 3.83 32.78
CA LEU A 219 -29.30 3.32 33.06
C LEU A 219 -29.31 1.80 33.22
N PHE A 220 -28.60 1.09 32.36
CA PHE A 220 -28.52 -0.37 32.36
C PHE A 220 -27.93 -0.91 33.67
N TYR A 221 -26.87 -0.27 34.19
CA TYR A 221 -26.26 -0.70 35.44
C TYR A 221 -27.12 -0.41 36.70
N LYS A 222 -28.14 0.43 36.59
CA LYS A 222 -29.15 0.60 37.67
C LYS A 222 -30.16 -0.57 37.75
N LEU A 223 -30.19 -1.47 36.72
CA LEU A 223 -31.07 -2.64 36.70
C LEU A 223 -30.61 -3.72 37.68
N LYS A 224 -31.55 -4.34 38.41
CA LYS A 224 -31.30 -5.32 39.46
C LYS A 224 -30.53 -6.58 39.02
N HIS A 225 -30.59 -6.95 37.72
CA HIS A 225 -29.98 -8.15 37.19
C HIS A 225 -29.18 -7.83 35.89
N SER A 226 -28.55 -6.68 35.82
CA SER A 226 -27.84 -6.17 34.62
C SER A 226 -26.88 -7.19 33.98
N ARG A 227 -26.10 -7.92 34.81
CA ARG A 227 -25.14 -8.92 34.31
C ARG A 227 -25.80 -10.12 33.60
N LYS A 228 -26.95 -10.60 34.10
CA LYS A 228 -27.70 -11.69 33.51
C LYS A 228 -28.31 -11.25 32.14
N ILE A 229 -28.91 -10.04 32.17
CA ILE A 229 -29.51 -9.43 30.96
C ILE A 229 -28.44 -9.24 29.88
N LEU A 230 -27.24 -8.73 30.25
CA LEU A 230 -26.13 -8.54 29.33
C LEU A 230 -25.68 -9.86 28.69
N ASN A 231 -25.56 -10.93 29.48
CA ASN A 231 -25.20 -12.24 28.96
C ASN A 231 -26.27 -12.76 27.96
N VAL A 232 -27.55 -12.55 28.26
CA VAL A 232 -28.63 -12.95 27.34
C VAL A 232 -28.54 -12.14 26.03
N LEU A 233 -28.32 -10.82 26.12
CA LEU A 233 -28.17 -9.96 24.96
C LEU A 233 -26.98 -10.38 24.08
N PHE A 234 -25.82 -10.69 24.69
CA PHE A 234 -24.67 -11.23 23.95
C PHE A 234 -24.98 -12.58 23.31
N GLY A 235 -25.70 -13.47 24.01
CA GLY A 235 -26.12 -14.76 23.45
C GLY A 235 -27.01 -14.59 22.23
N VAL A 236 -28.03 -13.74 22.31
CA VAL A 236 -28.95 -13.48 21.21
C VAL A 236 -28.24 -12.77 20.03
N ALA A 237 -27.45 -11.71 20.32
CA ALA A 237 -26.69 -11.00 19.31
C ALA A 237 -25.67 -11.91 18.60
N GLY A 238 -24.96 -12.75 19.38
CA GLY A 238 -24.01 -13.71 18.81
C GLY A 238 -24.69 -14.78 17.95
N ALA A 239 -25.85 -15.29 18.35
CA ALA A 239 -26.62 -16.23 17.54
C ALA A 239 -27.14 -15.56 16.25
N ALA A 240 -27.62 -14.32 16.35
CA ALA A 240 -28.06 -13.54 15.19
C ALA A 240 -26.90 -13.30 14.20
N LEU A 241 -25.71 -12.90 14.68
CA LEU A 241 -24.53 -12.72 13.82
C LEU A 241 -24.15 -14.02 13.11
N ILE A 242 -24.12 -15.15 13.81
CA ILE A 242 -23.86 -16.45 13.18
C ILE A 242 -24.93 -16.79 12.14
N GLY A 243 -26.20 -16.53 12.42
CA GLY A 243 -27.27 -16.74 11.46
C GLY A 243 -27.19 -15.82 10.23
N CYS A 244 -26.87 -14.54 10.43
CA CYS A 244 -26.73 -13.57 9.35
C CYS A 244 -25.43 -13.73 8.55
N SER A 245 -24.44 -14.48 9.03
CA SER A 245 -23.19 -14.71 8.30
C SER A 245 -23.41 -15.34 6.92
N VAL A 246 -24.50 -16.12 6.75
CA VAL A 246 -24.87 -16.72 5.45
C VAL A 246 -25.22 -15.68 4.38
N LEU A 247 -25.56 -14.45 4.79
CA LEU A 247 -25.86 -13.32 3.88
C LEU A 247 -24.61 -12.57 3.42
N VAL A 248 -23.44 -12.91 3.93
CA VAL A 248 -22.17 -12.27 3.58
C VAL A 248 -21.53 -13.07 2.45
N GLU A 249 -21.36 -12.44 1.30
CA GLU A 249 -20.85 -13.09 0.08
C GLU A 249 -19.37 -13.42 0.20
N ASP A 250 -18.56 -12.51 0.73
CA ASP A 250 -17.12 -12.72 0.91
C ASP A 250 -16.83 -13.72 2.04
N SER A 251 -16.10 -14.79 1.72
CA SER A 251 -15.78 -15.90 2.64
C SER A 251 -14.98 -15.43 3.88
N TYR A 252 -14.10 -14.44 3.74
CA TYR A 252 -13.31 -13.92 4.85
C TYR A 252 -14.16 -13.07 5.80
N ASN A 253 -15.01 -12.22 5.25
CA ASN A 253 -15.97 -11.42 6.02
C ASN A 253 -17.00 -12.33 6.71
N MET A 254 -17.47 -13.38 6.04
CA MET A 254 -18.34 -14.38 6.63
C MET A 254 -17.69 -15.06 7.84
N LEU A 255 -16.43 -15.52 7.70
CA LEU A 255 -15.67 -16.13 8.79
C LEU A 255 -15.48 -15.16 9.96
N LEU A 256 -15.20 -13.90 9.69
CA LEU A 256 -15.06 -12.86 10.71
C LEU A 256 -16.37 -12.67 11.49
N VAL A 257 -17.51 -12.57 10.81
CA VAL A 257 -18.83 -12.42 11.45
C VAL A 257 -19.13 -13.64 12.33
N ILE A 258 -18.80 -14.86 11.87
CA ILE A 258 -18.92 -16.09 12.67
C ILE A 258 -18.03 -16.02 13.92
N CYS A 259 -16.76 -15.61 13.78
CA CYS A 259 -15.83 -15.48 14.90
C CYS A 259 -16.31 -14.46 15.95
N ILE A 260 -16.84 -13.31 15.51
CA ILE A 260 -17.43 -12.29 16.40
C ILE A 260 -18.66 -12.88 17.09
N GLY A 261 -19.52 -13.59 16.36
CA GLY A 261 -20.69 -14.27 16.92
C GLY A 261 -20.33 -15.31 17.98
N LEU A 262 -19.31 -16.14 17.71
CA LEU A 262 -18.77 -17.12 18.67
C LEU A 262 -18.15 -16.45 19.90
N ALA A 263 -17.40 -15.36 19.71
CA ALA A 263 -16.85 -14.58 20.80
C ALA A 263 -17.94 -14.02 21.71
N ALA A 264 -19.07 -13.58 21.16
CA ALA A 264 -20.24 -13.14 21.92
C ALA A 264 -20.88 -14.28 22.76
N GLN A 265 -20.66 -15.55 22.39
CA GLN A 265 -21.13 -16.72 23.16
C GLN A 265 -20.21 -17.08 24.35
N LEU A 266 -19.01 -16.50 24.45
CA LEU A 266 -18.04 -16.83 25.53
C LEU A 266 -18.62 -16.75 26.94
N PRO A 267 -19.48 -15.78 27.32
CA PRO A 267 -20.10 -15.75 28.65
C PRO A 267 -20.89 -17.01 29.00
N TRP A 268 -21.41 -17.72 28.00
CA TRP A 268 -22.15 -18.98 28.19
C TRP A 268 -21.25 -20.21 28.16
N VAL A 269 -20.24 -20.21 27.30
CA VAL A 269 -19.31 -21.32 27.07
C VAL A 269 -18.28 -21.44 28.22
N LEU A 270 -17.73 -20.33 28.69
CA LEU A 270 -16.70 -20.32 29.74
C LEU A 270 -17.11 -21.02 31.05
N PRO A 271 -18.35 -20.87 31.57
CA PRO A 271 -18.79 -21.62 32.76
C PRO A 271 -18.86 -23.12 32.52
N LEU A 272 -19.17 -23.58 31.30
CA LEU A 272 -19.22 -24.97 30.90
C LEU A 272 -17.83 -25.59 30.80
N VAL A 273 -16.92 -24.87 30.17
CA VAL A 273 -15.49 -25.26 29.99
C VAL A 273 -14.81 -25.40 31.36
N LYS A 274 -15.09 -24.51 32.28
CA LYS A 274 -14.57 -24.58 33.66
C LYS A 274 -15.01 -25.82 34.45
N LYS A 275 -16.06 -26.53 34.02
CA LYS A 275 -16.51 -27.80 34.64
C LYS A 275 -15.71 -29.02 34.16
N ILE A 276 -14.90 -28.89 33.14
CA ILE A 276 -14.06 -29.95 32.62
C ILE A 276 -12.93 -30.26 33.62
N PRO A 277 -12.74 -31.51 34.07
CA PRO A 277 -11.79 -31.88 35.14
C PRO A 277 -10.34 -31.46 34.82
N PHE A 278 -9.95 -31.53 33.56
CA PHE A 278 -8.63 -31.12 33.07
C PHE A 278 -8.39 -29.62 33.28
N MET A 279 -9.40 -28.77 33.00
CA MET A 279 -9.34 -27.34 33.18
C MET A 279 -9.37 -26.90 34.66
N GLN A 280 -9.94 -27.69 35.53
CA GLN A 280 -9.95 -27.39 36.97
C GLN A 280 -8.57 -27.53 37.62
N LYS A 281 -7.69 -28.41 37.11
CA LYS A 281 -6.30 -28.59 37.56
C LYS A 281 -5.35 -27.52 37.00
N SER A 282 -5.76 -26.75 36.03
CA SER A 282 -4.96 -25.72 35.37
C SER A 282 -5.27 -24.33 35.91
N SER A 283 -4.95 -24.06 37.18
CA SER A 283 -5.04 -22.70 37.73
C SER A 283 -3.87 -21.85 37.20
N LEU A 284 -4.19 -20.66 36.63
CA LEU A 284 -3.19 -19.64 36.32
C LEU A 284 -2.46 -19.21 37.61
N PRO A 285 -1.18 -18.81 37.53
CA PRO A 285 -0.48 -18.21 38.66
C PRO A 285 -1.27 -17.06 39.26
N THR A 286 -1.11 -16.89 40.57
CA THR A 286 -1.82 -15.83 41.30
C THR A 286 -1.11 -14.50 41.22
N GLU A 287 0.22 -14.51 40.97
CA GLU A 287 1.04 -13.31 40.90
C GLU A 287 1.34 -12.91 39.46
N PRO A 288 1.17 -11.62 39.09
CA PRO A 288 1.50 -11.15 37.77
C PRO A 288 3.00 -11.06 37.53
N ASN A 289 3.46 -11.50 36.38
CA ASN A 289 4.84 -11.34 35.94
C ASN A 289 5.01 -10.13 35.02
N THR A 290 5.21 -8.95 35.61
CA THR A 290 5.36 -7.68 34.88
C THR A 290 6.62 -7.69 34.01
N LYS A 291 7.70 -8.36 34.41
CA LYS A 291 8.92 -8.45 33.60
C LYS A 291 8.66 -9.23 32.31
N LEU A 292 7.93 -10.34 32.37
CA LEU A 292 7.52 -11.11 31.22
C LEU A 292 6.69 -10.27 30.24
N PHE A 293 5.73 -9.52 30.76
CA PHE A 293 4.90 -8.62 29.96
C PHE A 293 5.74 -7.55 29.23
N VAL A 294 6.62 -6.84 29.95
CA VAL A 294 7.43 -5.76 29.38
C VAL A 294 8.42 -6.31 28.34
N MET A 295 9.09 -7.43 28.63
CA MET A 295 10.03 -8.03 27.67
C MET A 295 9.32 -8.54 26.42
N GLY A 296 8.12 -9.11 26.56
CA GLY A 296 7.34 -9.53 25.40
C GLY A 296 6.82 -8.34 24.58
N ALA A 297 6.38 -7.26 25.22
CA ALA A 297 5.98 -6.04 24.52
C ALA A 297 7.16 -5.39 23.77
N LEU A 298 8.37 -5.38 24.36
CA LEU A 298 9.59 -4.93 23.69
C LEU A 298 9.94 -5.84 22.50
N PHE A 299 9.83 -7.16 22.68
CA PHE A 299 10.08 -8.13 21.61
C PHE A 299 9.14 -7.91 20.42
N LEU A 300 7.83 -7.77 20.67
CA LEU A 300 6.85 -7.49 19.63
C LEU A 300 7.10 -6.15 18.92
N THR A 301 7.48 -5.13 19.69
CA THR A 301 7.85 -3.82 19.14
C THR A 301 9.07 -3.93 18.22
N ALA A 302 10.10 -4.68 18.63
CA ALA A 302 11.29 -4.89 17.82
C ALA A 302 11.01 -5.73 16.56
N LEU A 303 10.17 -6.77 16.67
CA LEU A 303 9.82 -7.64 15.53
C LEU A 303 9.00 -6.88 14.49
N VAL A 304 7.85 -6.33 14.89
CA VAL A 304 6.87 -5.71 13.97
C VAL A 304 7.31 -4.30 13.55
N GLY A 305 7.89 -3.55 14.50
CA GLY A 305 8.20 -2.13 14.29
C GLY A 305 9.58 -1.86 13.71
N LEU A 306 10.51 -2.76 13.87
CA LEU A 306 11.90 -2.51 13.47
C LEU A 306 12.44 -3.57 12.51
N LEU A 307 12.45 -4.85 12.89
CA LEU A 307 13.08 -5.87 12.05
C LEU A 307 12.39 -6.01 10.70
N ILE A 308 11.07 -6.27 10.68
CA ILE A 308 10.35 -6.53 9.44
C ILE A 308 10.45 -5.34 8.48
N PRO A 309 10.05 -4.10 8.85
CA PRO A 309 10.12 -2.98 7.91
C PRO A 309 11.55 -2.68 7.47
N SER A 310 12.55 -2.78 8.37
CA SER A 310 13.94 -2.53 7.98
C SER A 310 14.48 -3.60 7.03
N THR A 311 14.04 -4.85 7.13
CA THR A 311 14.46 -5.93 6.23
C THR A 311 13.94 -5.68 4.81
N PHE A 312 12.68 -5.28 4.69
CA PHE A 312 12.10 -5.00 3.38
C PHE A 312 12.71 -3.75 2.74
N VAL A 313 12.85 -2.66 3.47
CA VAL A 313 13.49 -1.44 2.93
C VAL A 313 14.97 -1.68 2.61
N ALA A 314 15.70 -2.48 3.42
CA ALA A 314 17.11 -2.79 3.17
C ALA A 314 17.34 -3.76 2.00
N ALA A 315 16.32 -4.46 1.54
CA ALA A 315 16.41 -5.29 0.33
C ALA A 315 16.61 -4.42 -0.91
N SER A 316 15.83 -3.34 -1.04
CA SER A 316 15.85 -2.42 -2.19
C SER A 316 15.63 -0.98 -1.72
N PRO A 317 16.60 -0.33 -1.04
CA PRO A 317 16.40 1.00 -0.46
C PRO A 317 16.03 2.06 -1.51
N GLN A 318 16.50 1.88 -2.73
CA GLN A 318 16.33 2.84 -3.83
C GLN A 318 14.88 2.95 -4.27
N GLU A 319 14.09 1.87 -4.23
CA GLU A 319 12.67 1.89 -4.57
C GLU A 319 11.81 2.76 -3.63
N TYR A 320 12.34 3.07 -2.44
CA TYR A 320 11.67 3.89 -1.43
C TYR A 320 12.16 5.33 -1.39
N VAL A 321 13.10 5.71 -2.26
CA VAL A 321 13.60 7.10 -2.39
C VAL A 321 12.73 7.82 -3.40
N ASP A 322 12.04 8.88 -2.97
CA ASP A 322 11.53 9.87 -3.90
C ASP A 322 12.67 10.82 -4.28
N ILE A 323 12.85 11.03 -5.57
CA ILE A 323 14.01 11.70 -6.11
C ILE A 323 13.85 13.21 -6.07
N TYR A 324 12.70 13.71 -6.50
CA TYR A 324 12.43 15.14 -6.60
C TYR A 324 11.98 15.73 -5.27
N HIS A 325 11.22 14.96 -4.50
CA HIS A 325 10.73 15.33 -3.18
C HIS A 325 11.43 14.52 -2.08
N PHE A 326 12.74 14.48 -2.11
CA PHE A 326 13.60 13.58 -1.34
C PHE A 326 13.04 13.19 0.03
N TYR A 327 12.62 11.92 0.13
CA TYR A 327 12.19 11.31 1.37
C TYR A 327 13.11 10.15 1.76
N HIS A 328 13.83 10.31 2.89
CA HIS A 328 14.78 9.30 3.32
C HIS A 328 14.06 8.02 3.81
N PRO A 329 14.30 6.83 3.21
CA PRO A 329 13.58 5.59 3.50
C PRO A 329 13.59 5.13 4.95
N VAL A 330 14.62 5.49 5.72
CA VAL A 330 14.70 5.21 7.17
C VAL A 330 13.47 5.73 7.93
N TRP A 331 12.83 6.79 7.45
CA TRP A 331 11.65 7.33 8.10
C TRP A 331 10.44 6.41 8.06
N TYR A 332 10.32 5.52 7.06
CA TYR A 332 9.29 4.48 7.06
C TYR A 332 9.50 3.50 8.22
N VAL A 333 10.76 3.10 8.46
CA VAL A 333 11.12 2.21 9.57
C VAL A 333 10.86 2.88 10.92
N ILE A 334 11.29 4.14 11.09
CA ILE A 334 11.10 4.90 12.34
C ILE A 334 9.60 5.11 12.62
N TYR A 335 8.82 5.45 11.60
CA TYR A 335 7.38 5.61 11.76
C TYR A 335 6.72 4.30 12.21
N THR A 336 7.06 3.19 11.58
CA THR A 336 6.55 1.86 11.93
C THR A 336 6.96 1.45 13.36
N LEU A 337 8.19 1.78 13.77
CA LEU A 337 8.66 1.58 15.14
C LEU A 337 7.83 2.39 16.15
N CYS A 338 7.53 3.66 15.83
CA CYS A 338 6.70 4.51 16.69
C CYS A 338 5.28 3.98 16.85
N ILE A 339 4.62 3.55 15.76
CA ILE A 339 3.28 2.92 15.81
C ILE A 339 3.33 1.63 16.62
N SER A 340 4.34 0.78 16.40
CA SER A 340 4.50 -0.48 17.14
C SER A 340 4.75 -0.25 18.63
N ALA A 341 5.59 0.72 18.99
CA ALA A 341 5.81 1.12 20.38
C ALA A 341 4.52 1.66 21.01
N GLY A 342 3.79 2.48 20.28
CA GLY A 342 2.46 2.95 20.69
C GLY A 342 1.49 1.80 20.96
N THR A 343 1.44 0.82 20.05
CA THR A 343 0.55 -0.34 20.16
C THR A 343 0.92 -1.25 21.32
N PHE A 344 2.16 -1.75 21.36
CA PHE A 344 2.57 -2.83 22.26
C PHE A 344 3.10 -2.33 23.60
N LEU A 345 3.81 -1.18 23.65
CA LEU A 345 4.33 -0.65 24.91
C LEU A 345 3.37 0.32 25.57
N VAL A 346 2.80 1.28 24.81
CA VAL A 346 1.96 2.32 25.41
C VAL A 346 0.55 1.81 25.65
N TRP A 347 -0.21 1.49 24.60
CA TRP A 347 -1.63 1.15 24.78
C TRP A 347 -1.84 -0.19 25.46
N LEU A 348 -1.13 -1.23 25.03
CA LEU A 348 -1.19 -2.51 25.71
C LEU A 348 -0.69 -2.39 27.16
N GLY A 349 0.33 -1.54 27.41
CA GLY A 349 0.83 -1.19 28.74
C GLY A 349 -0.21 -0.47 29.61
N VAL A 350 -0.98 0.45 29.05
CA VAL A 350 -2.11 1.13 29.74
C VAL A 350 -3.17 0.11 30.14
N PHE A 351 -3.56 -0.79 29.23
CA PHE A 351 -4.50 -1.88 29.54
C PHE A 351 -3.96 -2.81 30.64
N TYR A 352 -2.68 -3.18 30.55
CA TYR A 352 -2.02 -3.97 31.58
C TYR A 352 -2.01 -3.28 32.94
N TRP A 353 -1.64 -2.00 32.98
CA TRP A 353 -1.56 -1.22 34.21
C TRP A 353 -2.91 -1.11 34.91
N LEU A 354 -3.98 -0.88 34.16
CA LEU A 354 -5.35 -0.76 34.68
C LEU A 354 -5.98 -2.12 35.02
N ALA A 355 -5.46 -3.23 34.49
CA ALA A 355 -5.99 -4.55 34.77
C ALA A 355 -5.84 -4.94 36.27
N ASN A 356 -6.78 -5.75 36.76
CA ASN A 356 -6.63 -6.39 38.09
C ASN A 356 -5.52 -7.49 38.03
N ALA A 357 -5.13 -8.02 39.20
CA ALA A 357 -4.05 -9.03 39.27
C ALA A 357 -4.25 -10.22 38.33
N LYS A 358 -5.47 -10.76 38.21
CA LYS A 358 -5.81 -11.85 37.28
C LYS A 358 -5.67 -11.41 35.81
N GLY A 359 -6.13 -10.22 35.50
CA GLY A 359 -5.99 -9.63 34.15
C GLY A 359 -4.52 -9.44 33.77
N LYS A 360 -3.68 -8.94 34.69
CA LYS A 360 -2.23 -8.80 34.46
C LYS A 360 -1.54 -10.13 34.19
N VAL A 361 -1.92 -11.21 34.89
CA VAL A 361 -1.43 -12.55 34.56
C VAL A 361 -1.82 -12.94 33.14
N VAL A 362 -3.10 -12.76 32.76
CA VAL A 362 -3.58 -13.09 31.42
C VAL A 362 -2.83 -12.31 30.34
N PHE A 363 -2.66 -10.99 30.52
CA PHE A 363 -1.88 -10.16 29.58
C PHE A 363 -0.43 -10.65 29.43
N SER A 364 0.25 -11.01 30.53
CA SER A 364 1.62 -11.51 30.49
C SER A 364 1.72 -12.81 29.66
N TYR A 365 0.74 -13.70 29.80
CA TYR A 365 0.69 -14.94 29.00
C TYR A 365 0.36 -14.70 27.55
N ILE A 366 -0.63 -13.82 27.27
CA ILE A 366 -0.99 -13.47 25.90
C ILE A 366 0.20 -12.87 25.16
N VAL A 367 0.92 -11.93 25.75
CA VAL A 367 2.06 -11.29 25.12
C VAL A 367 3.19 -12.29 24.85
N TRP A 368 3.45 -13.22 25.78
CA TRP A 368 4.39 -14.31 25.55
C TRP A 368 3.97 -15.21 24.39
N LEU A 369 2.71 -15.67 24.37
CA LEU A 369 2.17 -16.50 23.29
C LEU A 369 2.25 -15.80 21.95
N LEU A 370 1.83 -14.52 21.90
CA LEU A 370 1.90 -13.71 20.68
C LEU A 370 3.35 -13.57 20.20
N SER A 371 4.31 -13.33 21.09
CA SER A 371 5.73 -13.21 20.71
C SER A 371 6.25 -14.46 19.99
N GLY A 372 5.92 -15.65 20.49
CA GLY A 372 6.33 -16.90 19.87
C GLY A 372 5.58 -17.21 18.57
N VAL A 373 4.24 -17.04 18.57
CA VAL A 373 3.41 -17.30 17.40
C VAL A 373 3.77 -16.35 16.25
N MET A 374 3.89 -15.06 16.51
CA MET A 374 4.22 -14.05 15.51
C MET A 374 5.61 -14.27 14.92
N LEU A 375 6.59 -14.65 15.74
CA LEU A 375 7.93 -14.98 15.24
C LEU A 375 7.91 -16.20 14.31
N VAL A 376 7.23 -17.28 14.71
CA VAL A 376 7.16 -18.51 13.88
C VAL A 376 6.43 -18.26 12.57
N ASN A 377 5.33 -17.50 12.59
CA ASN A 377 4.65 -17.15 11.35
C ASN A 377 5.54 -16.34 10.43
N TYR A 378 6.23 -15.32 10.93
CA TYR A 378 7.16 -14.52 10.12
C TYR A 378 8.29 -15.34 9.50
N MET A 379 8.86 -16.30 10.25
CA MET A 379 10.02 -17.08 9.79
C MET A 379 9.67 -18.22 8.83
N PHE A 380 8.49 -18.83 8.96
CA PHE A 380 8.22 -20.10 8.30
C PHE A 380 6.98 -20.10 7.40
N PHE A 381 6.16 -19.04 7.43
CA PHE A 381 4.92 -19.01 6.68
C PHE A 381 4.79 -17.71 5.85
N GLY A 382 4.15 -17.82 4.69
CA GLY A 382 3.95 -16.68 3.80
C GLY A 382 5.26 -16.18 3.16
N THR A 383 6.19 -17.08 2.84
CA THR A 383 7.47 -16.75 2.20
C THR A 383 7.38 -16.76 0.68
N ASN A 384 6.47 -17.53 0.08
CA ASN A 384 6.35 -17.74 -1.37
C ASN A 384 5.15 -16.98 -1.95
N LEU A 385 5.03 -15.69 -1.66
CA LEU A 385 3.91 -14.86 -2.11
C LEU A 385 4.24 -13.99 -3.34
N GLY A 386 5.41 -14.16 -3.91
CA GLY A 386 5.90 -13.34 -5.03
C GLY A 386 6.73 -12.14 -4.57
N VAL A 387 7.06 -11.27 -5.53
CA VAL A 387 7.82 -10.04 -5.29
C VAL A 387 6.89 -8.97 -4.71
N VAL A 388 7.40 -8.17 -3.80
CA VAL A 388 6.68 -7.05 -3.17
C VAL A 388 7.15 -5.75 -3.78
N THR A 389 6.22 -4.93 -4.26
CA THR A 389 6.51 -3.59 -4.80
C THR A 389 6.84 -2.59 -3.68
N ALA A 390 7.31 -1.39 -4.06
CA ALA A 390 7.53 -0.29 -3.11
C ALA A 390 6.27 0.14 -2.36
N ASP A 391 5.09 -0.08 -2.92
CA ASP A 391 3.80 0.18 -2.26
C ASP A 391 3.30 -1.00 -1.40
N LEU A 392 4.16 -2.03 -1.24
CA LEU A 392 3.93 -3.24 -0.44
C LEU A 392 2.82 -4.14 -1.03
N GLU A 393 2.63 -4.08 -2.33
CA GLU A 393 1.72 -4.95 -3.07
C GLU A 393 2.47 -6.15 -3.64
N PHE A 394 1.85 -7.32 -3.63
CA PHE A 394 2.44 -8.52 -4.22
C PHE A 394 2.15 -8.59 -5.71
N THR A 395 3.22 -8.78 -6.52
CA THR A 395 3.08 -8.97 -7.96
C THR A 395 2.64 -10.40 -8.25
N GLY A 396 1.37 -10.63 -8.35
CA GLY A 396 0.81 -11.96 -8.60
C GLY A 396 -0.42 -12.25 -7.73
N ILE A 397 -0.92 -13.47 -7.83
CA ILE A 397 -2.08 -13.88 -7.06
C ILE A 397 -1.64 -14.19 -5.63
N PHE A 398 -2.09 -13.40 -4.68
CA PHE A 398 -1.88 -13.64 -3.26
C PHE A 398 -2.73 -14.83 -2.80
N PHE A 399 -2.16 -16.00 -2.83
CA PHE A 399 -2.88 -17.24 -2.55
C PHE A 399 -2.10 -18.19 -1.65
N PHE A 400 -2.80 -18.81 -0.71
CA PHE A 400 -2.28 -19.89 0.13
C PHE A 400 -3.00 -21.21 -0.16
N ALA A 401 -2.23 -22.26 -0.38
CA ALA A 401 -2.79 -23.59 -0.56
C ALA A 401 -3.53 -24.06 0.72
N ARG A 402 -4.62 -24.80 0.55
CA ARG A 402 -5.39 -25.34 1.69
C ARG A 402 -4.54 -26.11 2.71
N GLN A 403 -3.49 -26.77 2.22
CA GLN A 403 -2.54 -27.50 3.07
C GLN A 403 -1.76 -26.56 4.00
N GLU A 404 -1.33 -25.39 3.52
CA GLU A 404 -0.62 -24.39 4.34
C GLU A 404 -1.50 -23.86 5.48
N HIS A 405 -2.79 -23.60 5.22
CA HIS A 405 -3.75 -23.21 6.27
C HIS A 405 -3.83 -24.28 7.36
N ILE A 406 -3.96 -25.56 6.98
CA ILE A 406 -4.07 -26.68 7.93
C ILE A 406 -2.79 -26.84 8.73
N ILE A 407 -1.63 -26.85 8.06
CA ILE A 407 -0.32 -26.99 8.70
C ILE A 407 -0.09 -25.83 9.67
N ASN A 408 -0.36 -24.60 9.24
CA ASN A 408 -0.19 -23.41 10.06
C ASN A 408 -1.08 -23.46 11.32
N ILE A 409 -2.36 -23.83 11.20
CA ILE A 409 -3.27 -23.97 12.35
C ILE A 409 -2.74 -25.01 13.33
N ILE A 410 -2.28 -26.18 12.85
CA ILE A 410 -1.71 -27.22 13.70
C ILE A 410 -0.46 -26.72 14.42
N VAL A 411 0.46 -26.08 13.68
CA VAL A 411 1.71 -25.53 14.25
C VAL A 411 1.41 -24.48 15.30
N VAL A 412 0.50 -23.55 15.03
CA VAL A 412 0.10 -22.49 15.97
C VAL A 412 -0.53 -23.08 17.24
N MET A 413 -1.39 -24.12 17.10
CA MET A 413 -1.99 -24.78 18.26
C MET A 413 -0.96 -25.51 19.11
N VAL A 414 -0.08 -26.30 18.50
CA VAL A 414 0.98 -27.03 19.20
C VAL A 414 1.92 -26.04 19.89
N LEU A 415 2.39 -25.04 19.18
CA LEU A 415 3.24 -23.98 19.69
C LEU A 415 2.61 -23.25 20.88
N ALA A 416 1.32 -22.92 20.80
CA ALA A 416 0.62 -22.24 21.89
C ALA A 416 0.58 -23.11 23.16
N VAL A 417 0.38 -24.44 23.02
CA VAL A 417 0.45 -25.39 24.14
C VAL A 417 1.87 -25.45 24.72
N ASP A 418 2.88 -25.58 23.88
CA ASP A 418 4.28 -25.65 24.32
C ASP A 418 4.72 -24.38 25.01
N LEU A 419 4.41 -23.22 24.46
CA LEU A 419 4.71 -21.91 25.06
C LEU A 419 3.98 -21.73 26.40
N TYR A 420 2.74 -22.20 26.52
CA TYR A 420 1.99 -22.19 27.78
C TYR A 420 2.68 -23.07 28.83
N LEU A 421 3.13 -24.28 28.48
CA LEU A 421 3.84 -25.18 29.36
C LEU A 421 5.21 -24.65 29.79
N LEU A 422 5.93 -24.04 28.82
CA LEU A 422 7.24 -23.42 29.05
C LEU A 422 7.17 -22.28 30.07
N VAL A 423 6.27 -21.32 29.89
CA VAL A 423 6.13 -20.18 30.80
C VAL A 423 5.70 -20.64 32.19
N ARG A 424 4.91 -21.68 32.27
CA ARG A 424 4.45 -22.25 33.55
C ARG A 424 5.60 -22.93 34.32
N LYS A 425 6.51 -23.62 33.59
CA LYS A 425 7.59 -24.38 34.21
C LYS A 425 8.86 -23.54 34.40
N PHE A 426 9.16 -22.62 33.46
CA PHE A 426 10.42 -21.90 33.36
C PHE A 426 10.24 -20.39 33.20
N SER A 427 9.42 -19.77 34.05
CA SER A 427 9.05 -18.34 33.92
C SER A 427 10.24 -17.35 33.89
N ARG A 428 11.37 -17.66 34.58
CA ARG A 428 12.57 -16.81 34.52
C ARG A 428 13.29 -16.95 33.17
N SER A 429 13.45 -18.17 32.69
CA SER A 429 14.10 -18.45 31.40
C SER A 429 13.34 -17.87 30.24
N THR A 430 12.00 -17.94 30.24
CA THR A 430 11.16 -17.33 29.21
C THR A 430 11.33 -15.80 29.14
N THR A 431 11.46 -15.13 30.28
CA THR A 431 11.73 -13.68 30.31
C THR A 431 13.11 -13.35 29.74
N SER A 432 14.13 -14.17 30.03
CA SER A 432 15.48 -13.98 29.47
C SER A 432 15.52 -14.25 27.97
N ILE A 433 14.80 -15.26 27.48
CA ILE A 433 14.69 -15.56 26.04
C ILE A 433 14.10 -14.36 25.29
N LEU A 434 13.02 -13.76 25.80
CA LEU A 434 12.42 -12.57 25.18
C LEU A 434 13.38 -11.38 25.17
N LEU A 435 14.13 -11.16 26.26
CA LEU A 435 15.11 -10.08 26.30
C LEU A 435 16.23 -10.28 25.28
N VAL A 436 16.81 -11.48 25.23
CA VAL A 436 17.87 -11.79 24.26
C VAL A 436 17.34 -11.69 22.84
N GLY A 437 16.13 -12.20 22.60
CA GLY A 437 15.48 -12.09 21.31
C GLY A 437 15.23 -10.62 20.91
N ALA A 438 14.71 -9.80 21.82
CA ALA A 438 14.50 -8.37 21.56
C ALA A 438 15.81 -7.63 21.24
N ILE A 439 16.90 -7.94 21.95
CA ILE A 439 18.23 -7.37 21.67
C ILE A 439 18.73 -7.82 20.29
N ALA A 440 18.59 -9.10 19.95
CA ALA A 440 19.01 -9.62 18.66
C ALA A 440 18.23 -8.98 17.50
N LEU A 441 16.88 -8.91 17.60
CA LEU A 441 16.03 -8.26 16.60
C LEU A 441 16.36 -6.77 16.44
N THR A 442 16.63 -6.09 17.56
CA THR A 442 17.03 -4.68 17.54
C THR A 442 18.40 -4.50 16.87
N GLY A 443 19.36 -5.37 17.16
CA GLY A 443 20.68 -5.34 16.53
C GLY A 443 20.61 -5.54 15.02
N MET A 444 19.81 -6.51 14.56
CA MET A 444 19.57 -6.74 13.13
C MET A 444 18.89 -5.52 12.48
N GLY A 445 17.89 -4.94 13.13
CA GLY A 445 17.20 -3.76 12.62
C GLY A 445 18.11 -2.53 12.52
N ILE A 446 19.01 -2.31 13.50
CA ILE A 446 20.01 -1.23 13.45
C ILE A 446 20.98 -1.46 12.29
N PHE A 447 21.44 -2.69 12.08
CA PHE A 447 22.29 -3.04 10.95
C PHE A 447 21.61 -2.73 9.60
N ASN A 448 20.34 -3.11 9.46
CA ASN A 448 19.54 -2.78 8.27
C ASN A 448 19.41 -1.27 8.07
N ILE A 449 19.14 -0.49 9.13
CA ILE A 449 19.10 0.98 9.05
C ILE A 449 20.41 1.57 8.56
N ALA A 450 21.54 1.04 9.03
CA ALA A 450 22.86 1.50 8.56
C ALA A 450 23.06 1.20 7.07
N LYS A 451 22.66 0.01 6.60
CA LYS A 451 22.67 -0.35 5.17
C LYS A 451 21.77 0.59 4.35
N ILE A 452 20.52 0.79 4.78
CA ILE A 452 19.58 1.70 4.12
C ILE A 452 20.19 3.10 3.99
N SER A 453 20.76 3.64 5.08
CA SER A 453 21.35 4.98 5.07
C SER A 453 22.54 5.07 4.11
N GLN A 454 23.40 4.06 4.06
CA GLN A 454 24.55 4.02 3.18
C GLN A 454 24.12 4.01 1.70
N GLU A 455 23.18 3.15 1.34
CA GLU A 455 22.70 3.06 -0.05
C GLU A 455 21.88 4.29 -0.47
N THR A 456 21.11 4.87 0.44
CA THR A 456 20.37 6.11 0.18
C THR A 456 21.32 7.30 -0.08
N GLU A 457 22.42 7.44 0.67
CA GLU A 457 23.38 8.50 0.44
C GLU A 457 24.12 8.33 -0.90
N LYS A 458 24.43 7.11 -1.32
CA LYS A 458 24.98 6.86 -2.66
C LYS A 458 23.98 7.28 -3.76
N ALA A 459 22.69 6.89 -3.60
CA ALA A 459 21.64 7.29 -4.53
C ALA A 459 21.52 8.82 -4.60
N LYS A 460 21.52 9.51 -3.46
CA LYS A 460 21.41 10.97 -3.38
C LYS A 460 22.55 11.71 -4.08
N GLN A 461 23.78 11.23 -4.00
CA GLN A 461 24.93 11.86 -4.68
C GLN A 461 24.77 11.86 -6.20
N ARG A 462 24.12 10.83 -6.74
CA ARG A 462 23.80 10.70 -8.17
C ARG A 462 22.64 11.62 -8.60
N LEU A 463 21.70 11.90 -7.69
CA LEU A 463 20.50 12.71 -7.95
C LEU A 463 20.76 14.21 -8.08
N VAL A 464 21.82 14.72 -7.48
CA VAL A 464 22.19 16.16 -7.53
C VAL A 464 22.59 16.59 -8.94
N ALA A 465 22.92 15.66 -9.84
CA ALA A 465 23.35 15.95 -11.20
C ALA A 465 22.20 16.26 -12.19
N THR A 466 20.92 16.05 -11.85
CA THR A 466 19.79 16.11 -12.79
C THR A 466 18.68 17.08 -12.36
N SER A 467 19.03 18.30 -11.97
CA SER A 467 18.05 19.31 -11.51
C SER A 467 17.40 20.15 -12.63
N GLU A 468 17.75 19.91 -13.90
CA GLU A 468 17.17 20.64 -15.02
C GLU A 468 15.83 20.04 -15.46
N ALA A 469 14.89 20.89 -15.90
CA ALA A 469 13.61 20.47 -16.38
C ALA A 469 13.80 19.63 -17.67
N PRO A 470 13.21 18.42 -17.75
CA PRO A 470 13.34 17.59 -18.94
C PRO A 470 12.75 18.31 -20.16
N SER A 471 13.50 18.34 -21.24
CA SER A 471 13.08 18.92 -22.53
C SER A 471 13.82 18.21 -23.67
N PHE A 472 13.23 18.25 -24.86
CA PHE A 472 13.84 17.74 -26.08
C PHE A 472 13.52 18.64 -27.26
N THR A 473 14.46 18.69 -28.20
CA THR A 473 14.37 19.56 -29.37
C THR A 473 13.78 18.76 -30.56
N MET A 474 12.92 19.42 -31.32
CA MET A 474 12.48 19.02 -32.68
C MET A 474 12.74 20.16 -33.64
N THR A 475 13.05 19.86 -34.88
CA THR A 475 13.37 20.87 -35.89
C THR A 475 12.36 20.89 -37.03
N GLU A 476 12.07 22.09 -37.55
CA GLU A 476 11.05 22.26 -38.61
C GLU A 476 11.47 21.62 -39.95
N ASP A 477 12.76 21.76 -40.34
CA ASP A 477 13.27 21.37 -41.66
C ASP A 477 14.17 20.12 -41.63
N GLY A 478 14.58 19.66 -40.45
CA GLY A 478 15.42 18.47 -40.25
C GLY A 478 14.59 17.19 -40.13
N LYS A 479 15.27 16.08 -39.92
CA LYS A 479 14.65 14.79 -39.64
C LYS A 479 14.59 14.57 -38.14
N ASN A 480 13.39 14.35 -37.60
CA ASN A 480 13.17 14.01 -36.20
C ASN A 480 12.88 12.51 -36.09
N VAL A 481 13.56 11.82 -35.20
CA VAL A 481 13.30 10.41 -34.91
C VAL A 481 12.89 10.28 -33.42
N VAL A 482 11.77 9.68 -33.17
CA VAL A 482 11.18 9.51 -31.85
C VAL A 482 10.92 8.05 -31.61
N VAL A 483 11.46 7.51 -30.52
CA VAL A 483 11.16 6.16 -30.02
C VAL A 483 10.51 6.29 -28.65
N ILE A 484 9.33 5.72 -28.50
CA ILE A 484 8.58 5.72 -27.24
C ILE A 484 8.38 4.27 -26.81
N MET A 485 9.03 3.89 -25.74
CA MET A 485 8.83 2.60 -25.10
C MET A 485 7.73 2.73 -24.03
N LEU A 486 6.61 2.06 -24.24
CA LEU A 486 5.53 1.92 -23.27
C LEU A 486 5.70 0.57 -22.56
N ASP A 487 6.23 0.62 -21.34
CA ASP A 487 6.51 -0.58 -20.54
C ASP A 487 5.25 -1.43 -20.36
N ARG A 488 5.29 -2.69 -20.76
CA ARG A 488 4.17 -3.64 -20.65
C ARG A 488 2.92 -3.30 -21.49
N ALA A 489 3.03 -2.47 -22.53
CA ALA A 489 1.87 -2.21 -23.38
C ALA A 489 1.50 -3.44 -24.24
N ILE A 490 0.20 -3.73 -24.29
CA ILE A 490 -0.31 -4.99 -24.87
C ILE A 490 -0.70 -4.79 -26.33
N GLY A 491 0.09 -5.36 -27.25
CA GLY A 491 -0.12 -5.23 -28.69
C GLY A 491 -1.52 -5.65 -29.15
N PRO A 492 -2.03 -6.83 -28.76
CA PRO A 492 -3.38 -7.28 -29.14
C PRO A 492 -4.54 -6.36 -28.72
N PHE A 493 -4.34 -5.38 -27.83
CA PHE A 493 -5.37 -4.39 -27.52
C PHE A 493 -5.58 -3.34 -28.62
N VAL A 494 -4.58 -3.07 -29.45
CA VAL A 494 -4.60 -1.94 -30.41
C VAL A 494 -5.86 -1.90 -31.27
N PRO A 495 -6.34 -2.98 -31.90
CA PRO A 495 -7.56 -2.93 -32.73
C PRO A 495 -8.80 -2.51 -31.92
N TYR A 496 -8.90 -2.96 -30.66
CA TYR A 496 -10.04 -2.65 -29.79
C TYR A 496 -9.99 -1.22 -29.26
N LEU A 497 -8.80 -0.69 -28.99
CA LEU A 497 -8.58 0.70 -28.56
C LEU A 497 -8.96 1.67 -29.70
N MET A 498 -8.55 1.37 -30.93
CA MET A 498 -8.84 2.16 -32.12
C MET A 498 -10.32 2.14 -32.50
N GLU A 499 -11.03 1.03 -32.28
CA GLU A 499 -12.46 0.91 -32.55
C GLU A 499 -13.29 1.60 -31.46
N GLU A 500 -12.90 1.47 -30.17
CA GLU A 500 -13.62 2.12 -29.07
C GLU A 500 -13.48 3.64 -29.11
N ASN A 501 -12.32 4.15 -29.50
CA ASN A 501 -12.07 5.57 -29.68
C ASN A 501 -11.62 5.91 -31.11
N PRO A 502 -12.54 6.13 -32.05
CA PRO A 502 -12.20 6.42 -33.43
C PRO A 502 -11.34 7.67 -33.65
N THR A 503 -11.33 8.62 -32.69
CA THR A 503 -10.46 9.80 -32.76
C THR A 503 -8.98 9.42 -32.77
N LEU A 504 -8.62 8.29 -32.17
CA LEU A 504 -7.26 7.77 -32.21
C LEU A 504 -6.81 7.45 -33.64
N GLN A 505 -7.67 6.92 -34.51
CA GLN A 505 -7.29 6.62 -35.88
C GLN A 505 -6.91 7.90 -36.66
N GLU A 506 -7.57 9.03 -36.39
CA GLU A 506 -7.23 10.32 -36.96
C GLU A 506 -5.94 10.89 -36.38
N GLN A 507 -5.76 10.73 -35.04
CA GLN A 507 -4.58 11.20 -34.35
C GLN A 507 -3.33 10.38 -34.70
N PHE A 508 -3.49 9.09 -34.97
CA PHE A 508 -2.43 8.16 -35.41
C PHE A 508 -2.35 8.03 -36.95
N ASP A 509 -2.70 9.09 -37.64
CA ASP A 509 -2.55 9.13 -39.13
C ASP A 509 -1.10 8.92 -39.53
N GLY A 510 -0.86 7.99 -40.43
CA GLY A 510 0.46 7.58 -40.91
C GLY A 510 1.07 6.39 -40.16
N PHE A 511 0.43 5.88 -39.10
CA PHE A 511 0.95 4.72 -38.36
C PHE A 511 0.56 3.38 -39.01
N THR A 512 1.50 2.44 -38.99
CA THR A 512 1.28 1.01 -39.22
C THR A 512 1.35 0.26 -37.88
N TYR A 513 0.28 -0.46 -37.55
CA TYR A 513 0.28 -1.40 -36.42
C TYR A 513 0.78 -2.78 -36.90
N TYR A 514 1.83 -3.31 -36.23
CA TYR A 514 2.37 -4.64 -36.52
C TYR A 514 1.78 -5.66 -35.56
N SER A 515 0.80 -6.44 -36.00
CA SER A 515 0.02 -7.35 -35.16
C SER A 515 0.78 -8.64 -34.79
N ASN A 516 1.79 -9.01 -35.57
CA ASN A 516 2.60 -10.22 -35.40
C ASN A 516 3.98 -9.88 -34.84
N THR A 517 3.99 -9.30 -33.63
CA THR A 517 5.24 -8.80 -32.98
C THR A 517 5.59 -9.64 -31.77
N LEU A 518 6.88 -10.00 -31.63
CA LEU A 518 7.45 -10.82 -30.57
C LEU A 518 8.37 -10.02 -29.64
N SER A 519 8.28 -10.27 -28.33
CA SER A 519 9.33 -9.95 -27.37
C SER A 519 10.10 -11.22 -26.96
N TYR A 520 11.41 -11.09 -26.81
CA TYR A 520 12.31 -12.20 -26.43
C TYR A 520 12.24 -12.57 -24.94
N GLY A 521 11.47 -11.87 -24.14
CA GLY A 521 11.21 -12.16 -22.72
C GLY A 521 9.99 -11.43 -22.21
N GLY A 522 9.45 -11.88 -21.09
CA GLY A 522 8.23 -11.36 -20.50
C GLY A 522 8.46 -10.33 -19.37
N PHE A 523 9.67 -9.80 -19.24
CA PHE A 523 10.03 -8.80 -18.25
C PHE A 523 11.06 -7.81 -18.82
N THR A 524 11.08 -6.61 -18.30
CA THR A 524 11.89 -5.48 -18.76
C THR A 524 13.38 -5.81 -18.87
N ASN A 525 13.93 -6.58 -17.92
CA ASN A 525 15.35 -6.99 -17.97
C ASN A 525 15.71 -7.88 -19.19
N PHE A 526 14.73 -8.57 -19.77
CA PHE A 526 14.94 -9.42 -20.96
C PHE A 526 14.47 -8.76 -22.24
N GLY A 527 13.41 -7.93 -22.19
CA GLY A 527 12.81 -7.29 -23.36
C GLY A 527 13.48 -5.97 -23.76
N THR A 528 14.05 -5.23 -22.81
CA THR A 528 14.66 -3.92 -23.06
C THR A 528 15.97 -3.99 -23.82
N PRO A 529 16.97 -4.85 -23.50
CA PRO A 529 18.23 -4.84 -24.24
C PRO A 529 18.08 -5.05 -25.74
N PRO A 530 17.28 -6.02 -26.25
CA PRO A 530 17.07 -6.15 -27.69
C PRO A 530 16.34 -4.93 -28.31
N LEU A 531 15.42 -4.28 -27.58
CA LEU A 531 14.72 -3.10 -28.06
C LEU A 531 15.66 -1.90 -28.29
N TYR A 532 16.67 -1.72 -27.47
CA TYR A 532 17.64 -0.62 -27.61
C TYR A 532 18.80 -0.96 -28.53
N GLY A 533 19.31 -2.21 -28.47
CA GLY A 533 20.55 -2.62 -29.11
C GLY A 533 20.39 -3.56 -30.28
N GLY A 534 19.18 -4.06 -30.55
CA GLY A 534 18.92 -5.01 -31.66
C GLY A 534 19.17 -6.47 -31.30
N TYR A 535 19.24 -7.33 -32.30
CA TYR A 535 19.27 -8.77 -32.15
C TYR A 535 20.47 -9.32 -31.37
N GLU A 536 21.57 -8.60 -31.31
CA GLU A 536 22.76 -9.02 -30.56
C GLU A 536 22.55 -8.97 -29.05
N TYR A 537 21.52 -8.30 -28.57
CA TYR A 537 21.18 -8.18 -27.14
C TYR A 537 19.95 -9.01 -26.76
N THR A 538 19.53 -9.97 -27.61
CA THR A 538 18.57 -10.98 -27.17
C THR A 538 19.14 -11.82 -26.03
N PRO A 539 18.30 -12.36 -25.08
CA PRO A 539 18.80 -13.12 -23.94
C PRO A 539 19.76 -14.26 -24.32
N VAL A 540 19.51 -14.95 -25.43
CA VAL A 540 20.41 -15.99 -25.94
C VAL A 540 21.79 -15.42 -26.33
N ARG A 541 21.80 -14.31 -27.04
CA ARG A 541 23.05 -13.67 -27.48
C ARG A 541 23.83 -13.06 -26.33
N MET A 542 23.14 -12.47 -25.40
CA MET A 542 23.78 -11.98 -24.17
C MET A 542 24.40 -13.13 -23.37
N ASN A 543 23.75 -14.28 -23.26
CA ASN A 543 24.30 -15.45 -22.58
C ASN A 543 25.53 -16.04 -23.32
N GLN A 544 25.64 -15.89 -24.63
CA GLN A 544 26.80 -16.36 -25.41
C GLN A 544 28.08 -15.53 -25.16
N ARG A 545 27.95 -14.28 -24.67
CA ARG A 545 29.07 -13.41 -24.28
C ARG A 545 29.48 -13.67 -22.86
N GLU A 546 30.08 -14.81 -22.57
CA GLU A 546 30.35 -15.35 -21.21
C GLU A 546 31.35 -14.51 -20.40
N ASP A 547 32.26 -13.80 -21.08
CA ASP A 547 33.34 -13.05 -20.45
C ASP A 547 32.94 -11.63 -19.99
N GLU A 548 31.75 -11.18 -20.35
CA GLU A 548 31.24 -9.83 -20.07
C GLU A 548 30.06 -9.87 -19.09
N SER A 549 29.97 -8.88 -18.20
CA SER A 549 28.86 -8.83 -17.24
C SER A 549 27.54 -8.48 -17.93
N LEU A 550 26.42 -8.94 -17.36
CA LEU A 550 25.09 -8.54 -17.82
C LEU A 550 24.89 -7.03 -17.70
N ALA A 551 25.51 -6.40 -16.71
CA ALA A 551 25.46 -4.95 -16.54
C ALA A 551 26.14 -4.22 -17.70
N ASP A 552 27.33 -4.64 -18.12
CA ASP A 552 28.04 -4.04 -19.23
C ASP A 552 27.27 -4.21 -20.53
N LYS A 553 26.80 -5.43 -20.81
CA LYS A 553 25.99 -5.74 -22.00
C LYS A 553 24.68 -4.96 -22.07
N HIS A 554 24.05 -4.75 -20.90
CA HIS A 554 22.83 -3.95 -20.80
C HIS A 554 23.12 -2.48 -21.12
N ASP A 555 24.16 -1.89 -20.52
CA ASP A 555 24.54 -0.50 -20.75
C ASP A 555 25.03 -0.27 -22.19
N GLU A 556 25.70 -1.27 -22.79
CA GLU A 556 26.02 -1.24 -24.22
C GLU A 556 24.75 -1.14 -25.06
N ALA A 557 23.77 -2.01 -24.81
CA ALA A 557 22.51 -2.01 -25.55
C ALA A 557 21.85 -0.62 -25.49
N LEU A 558 21.79 0.00 -24.31
CA LEU A 558 21.22 1.33 -24.12
C LEU A 558 21.95 2.42 -24.91
N LYS A 559 23.23 2.22 -25.22
CA LYS A 559 24.08 3.19 -25.93
C LYS A 559 24.12 3.02 -27.45
N VAL A 560 23.66 1.90 -28.02
CA VAL A 560 23.76 1.63 -29.46
C VAL A 560 23.15 2.76 -30.29
N MET A 561 21.84 2.99 -30.17
CA MET A 561 21.17 4.04 -30.95
C MET A 561 21.68 5.44 -30.60
N PRO A 562 21.83 5.85 -29.32
CA PRO A 562 22.39 7.15 -28.99
C PRO A 562 23.75 7.43 -29.60
N THR A 563 24.67 6.45 -29.61
CA THR A 563 25.99 6.59 -30.23
C THR A 563 25.87 6.82 -31.72
N LEU A 564 25.11 5.97 -32.42
CA LEU A 564 24.95 6.07 -33.86
C LEU A 564 24.33 7.40 -34.31
N PHE A 565 23.30 7.86 -33.63
CA PHE A 565 22.66 9.12 -33.96
C PHE A 565 23.57 10.31 -33.66
N SER A 566 24.25 10.35 -32.49
CA SER A 566 25.15 11.47 -32.14
C SER A 566 26.37 11.55 -33.07
N GLU A 567 26.98 10.41 -33.39
CA GLU A 567 28.09 10.34 -34.38
C GLU A 567 27.69 10.79 -35.78
N ASN A 568 26.40 10.70 -36.12
CA ASN A 568 25.86 11.17 -37.41
C ASN A 568 25.23 12.60 -37.28
N GLY A 569 25.55 13.32 -36.23
CA GLY A 569 25.22 14.74 -36.05
C GLY A 569 23.79 15.02 -35.64
N TYR A 570 23.09 14.08 -35.03
CA TYR A 570 21.80 14.29 -34.42
C TYR A 570 21.95 14.87 -32.99
N ASP A 571 21.06 15.77 -32.61
CA ASP A 571 20.87 16.14 -31.18
C ASP A 571 20.06 15.04 -30.50
N VAL A 572 20.68 14.39 -29.52
CA VAL A 572 20.13 13.18 -28.91
C VAL A 572 19.61 13.47 -27.50
N THR A 573 18.34 13.18 -27.26
CA THR A 573 17.71 13.28 -25.94
C THR A 573 17.17 11.91 -25.48
N LEU A 574 17.53 11.54 -24.26
CA LEU A 574 17.07 10.30 -23.62
C LEU A 574 16.26 10.64 -22.38
N LEU A 575 15.09 10.02 -22.24
CA LEU A 575 14.18 10.23 -21.12
C LEU A 575 13.91 8.87 -20.44
N ASP A 576 14.30 8.75 -19.17
CA ASP A 576 14.07 7.57 -18.33
C ASP A 576 14.57 6.21 -18.90
N PRO A 577 15.82 6.09 -19.40
CA PRO A 577 16.32 4.83 -19.93
C PRO A 577 16.25 3.71 -18.88
N SER A 578 15.68 2.55 -19.26
CA SER A 578 15.42 1.43 -18.37
C SER A 578 16.70 0.88 -17.75
N TYR A 579 16.79 0.84 -16.44
CA TYR A 579 17.89 0.28 -15.66
C TYR A 579 19.29 0.77 -16.07
N ALA A 580 19.44 2.00 -16.58
CA ALA A 580 20.76 2.55 -16.93
C ALA A 580 21.73 2.42 -15.75
N GLY A 581 22.97 2.00 -16.02
CA GLY A 581 23.94 1.58 -15.02
C GLY A 581 23.57 0.28 -14.30
N TYR A 582 22.66 -0.50 -14.86
CA TYR A 582 22.09 -1.73 -14.32
C TYR A 582 21.54 -1.56 -12.89
N GLN A 583 20.76 -0.48 -12.72
CA GLN A 583 20.22 -0.09 -11.41
C GLN A 583 18.72 0.24 -11.49
N TRP A 584 18.02 0.03 -10.36
CA TRP A 584 16.60 0.38 -10.21
C TRP A 584 16.33 1.88 -10.41
N ILE A 585 17.20 2.72 -9.83
CA ILE A 585 17.25 4.14 -10.15
C ILE A 585 18.25 4.27 -11.29
N PRO A 586 17.86 4.62 -12.50
CA PRO A 586 18.76 4.78 -13.63
C PRO A 586 19.95 5.69 -13.31
N ASP A 587 21.15 5.22 -13.57
CA ASP A 587 22.37 6.00 -13.46
C ASP A 587 22.67 6.62 -14.84
N LEU A 588 22.29 7.88 -15.02
CA LEU A 588 22.44 8.58 -16.29
C LEU A 588 23.89 8.92 -16.61
N SER A 589 24.81 8.77 -15.63
CA SER A 589 26.25 9.04 -15.85
C SER A 589 26.89 8.13 -16.91
N ILE A 590 26.22 7.04 -17.28
CA ILE A 590 26.67 6.19 -18.41
C ILE A 590 26.73 6.96 -19.74
N TYR A 591 26.04 8.10 -19.86
CA TYR A 591 26.00 8.94 -21.07
C TYR A 591 26.89 10.20 -20.96
N ASP A 592 27.56 10.46 -19.82
CA ASP A 592 28.32 11.69 -19.59
C ASP A 592 29.47 11.92 -20.58
N ASP A 593 30.06 10.84 -21.09
CA ASP A 593 31.16 10.89 -22.06
C ASP A 593 30.70 10.98 -23.53
N MET A 594 29.37 11.02 -23.77
CA MET A 594 28.80 11.03 -25.13
C MET A 594 28.47 12.44 -25.59
N GLU A 595 29.24 12.97 -26.55
CA GLU A 595 29.02 14.30 -27.11
C GLU A 595 27.70 14.39 -27.87
N GLY A 596 26.89 15.42 -27.64
CA GLY A 596 25.59 15.59 -28.28
C GLY A 596 24.46 14.71 -27.73
N VAL A 597 24.69 14.03 -26.61
CA VAL A 597 23.68 13.24 -25.90
C VAL A 597 23.31 13.92 -24.59
N THR A 598 22.02 14.16 -24.39
CA THR A 598 21.47 14.66 -23.12
C THR A 598 20.50 13.63 -22.56
N ALA A 599 20.68 13.23 -21.30
CA ALA A 599 19.81 12.29 -20.65
C ALA A 599 19.10 12.93 -19.46
N TYR A 600 17.79 12.75 -19.39
CA TYR A 600 16.95 13.25 -18.31
C TYR A 600 16.24 12.12 -17.59
N ARG A 601 15.94 12.39 -16.34
CA ARG A 601 14.97 11.64 -15.60
C ARG A 601 13.69 12.47 -15.55
N ALA A 602 12.64 12.04 -16.21
CA ALA A 602 11.36 12.74 -16.26
C ALA A 602 10.35 12.18 -15.25
N ASP A 603 10.44 10.86 -14.97
CA ASP A 603 9.52 10.16 -14.05
C ASP A 603 9.56 10.79 -12.64
N GLY A 604 8.40 11.25 -12.16
CA GLY A 604 8.23 11.96 -10.88
C GLY A 604 8.47 13.46 -10.93
N PHE A 605 9.05 14.01 -12.01
CA PHE A 605 9.36 15.45 -12.10
C PHE A 605 8.11 16.33 -12.05
N PHE A 606 7.04 15.93 -12.72
CA PHE A 606 5.80 16.69 -12.80
C PHE A 606 4.77 16.31 -11.73
N THR A 607 5.12 15.46 -10.78
CA THR A 607 4.21 15.04 -9.70
C THR A 607 4.05 16.16 -8.67
N ASP A 608 2.81 16.45 -8.26
CA ASP A 608 2.53 17.50 -7.28
C ASP A 608 2.85 17.09 -5.84
N ASP A 609 3.15 18.07 -4.98
CA ASP A 609 3.49 17.90 -3.57
C ASP A 609 2.39 17.16 -2.77
N GLU A 610 1.11 17.33 -3.13
CA GLU A 610 -0.01 16.70 -2.42
C GLU A 610 -0.03 15.19 -2.69
N THR A 611 0.17 14.79 -3.93
CA THR A 611 0.27 13.38 -4.35
C THR A 611 1.45 12.69 -3.66
N VAL A 612 2.61 13.33 -3.63
CA VAL A 612 3.80 12.84 -2.92
C VAL A 612 3.52 12.66 -1.43
N ALA A 613 2.91 13.67 -0.79
CA ALA A 613 2.59 13.60 0.63
C ALA A 613 1.60 12.47 0.96
N LYS A 614 0.58 12.25 0.10
CA LYS A 614 -0.37 11.14 0.22
C LYS A 614 0.32 9.79 0.08
N THR A 615 1.21 9.65 -0.91
CA THR A 615 2.03 8.43 -1.12
C THR A 615 2.85 8.07 0.11
N ILE A 616 3.61 9.03 0.62
CA ILE A 616 4.42 8.86 1.83
C ILE A 616 3.53 8.45 3.03
N ALA A 617 2.39 9.10 3.19
CA ALA A 617 1.47 8.78 4.28
C ALA A 617 0.90 7.36 4.17
N THR A 618 0.53 6.93 2.97
CA THR A 618 0.02 5.59 2.69
C THR A 618 1.10 4.52 2.91
N ARG A 619 2.31 4.71 2.39
CA ARG A 619 3.44 3.80 2.61
C ARG A 619 3.78 3.67 4.11
N ARG A 620 3.85 4.79 4.84
CA ARG A 620 4.04 4.80 6.31
C ARG A 620 3.02 3.95 7.04
N ARG A 621 1.75 4.09 6.69
CA ARG A 621 0.66 3.31 7.25
C ARG A 621 0.76 1.84 6.87
N ASN A 622 0.99 1.55 5.60
CA ASN A 622 1.03 0.20 5.06
C ASN A 622 2.19 -0.61 5.63
N PHE A 623 3.36 -0.03 5.90
CA PHE A 623 4.49 -0.74 6.53
C PHE A 623 4.13 -1.39 7.87
N PHE A 624 3.35 -0.72 8.72
CA PHE A 624 2.91 -1.34 9.97
C PHE A 624 1.93 -2.49 9.72
N MET A 625 0.95 -2.29 8.86
CA MET A 625 -0.05 -3.31 8.53
C MET A 625 0.56 -4.51 7.82
N PHE A 626 1.49 -4.27 6.89
CA PHE A 626 2.30 -5.30 6.25
C PHE A 626 3.10 -6.11 7.27
N SER A 627 3.82 -5.44 8.18
CA SER A 627 4.58 -6.11 9.24
C SER A 627 3.67 -6.94 10.15
N LEU A 628 2.51 -6.41 10.48
CA LEU A 628 1.50 -7.14 11.24
C LEU A 628 0.99 -8.36 10.47
N MET A 629 0.63 -8.19 9.20
CA MET A 629 0.17 -9.27 8.32
C MET A 629 1.20 -10.41 8.26
N LYS A 630 2.46 -10.11 8.00
CA LYS A 630 3.54 -11.11 7.90
C LYS A 630 3.74 -11.92 9.18
N THR A 631 3.30 -11.42 10.32
CA THR A 631 3.40 -12.10 11.62
C THR A 631 2.13 -12.87 12.00
N MET A 632 1.03 -12.66 11.29
CA MET A 632 -0.25 -13.33 11.59
C MET A 632 -0.29 -14.77 11.06
N PRO A 633 -1.13 -15.63 11.66
CA PRO A 633 -1.45 -16.93 11.06
C PRO A 633 -1.93 -16.80 9.62
N VAL A 634 -1.56 -17.75 8.76
CA VAL A 634 -1.87 -17.75 7.32
C VAL A 634 -3.33 -17.40 7.00
N SER A 635 -4.27 -17.92 7.80
CA SER A 635 -5.71 -17.64 7.61
C SER A 635 -6.10 -16.18 7.86
N LEU A 636 -5.24 -15.37 8.50
CA LEU A 636 -5.46 -13.94 8.75
C LEU A 636 -4.65 -13.04 7.83
N GLN A 637 -3.69 -13.57 7.06
CA GLN A 637 -2.84 -12.75 6.20
C GLN A 637 -3.64 -12.15 5.03
N ALA A 638 -4.40 -12.96 4.29
CA ALA A 638 -5.21 -12.47 3.18
C ALA A 638 -6.29 -11.44 3.61
N PRO A 639 -7.06 -11.64 4.71
CA PRO A 639 -7.98 -10.61 5.21
C PRO A 639 -7.32 -9.29 5.61
N ILE A 640 -6.06 -9.32 6.05
CA ILE A 640 -5.31 -8.09 6.39
C ILE A 640 -4.74 -7.45 5.14
N TYR A 641 -4.19 -8.24 4.22
CA TYR A 641 -3.62 -7.76 2.95
C TYR A 641 -4.68 -7.08 2.08
N ARG A 642 -5.81 -7.74 1.88
CA ARG A 642 -6.98 -7.22 1.16
C ARG A 642 -6.60 -6.53 -0.15
N GLU A 643 -5.91 -7.29 -1.03
CA GLU A 643 -5.46 -6.80 -2.34
C GLU A 643 -4.62 -5.52 -2.27
N GLY A 644 -3.69 -5.45 -1.34
CA GLY A 644 -2.79 -4.31 -1.15
C GLY A 644 -3.36 -3.13 -0.35
N THR A 645 -4.67 -3.11 -0.07
CA THR A 645 -5.28 -1.99 0.66
C THR A 645 -5.02 -2.02 2.17
N TYR A 646 -4.62 -3.16 2.74
CA TYR A 646 -4.33 -3.33 4.18
C TYR A 646 -5.45 -2.83 5.10
N CYS A 647 -6.70 -3.08 4.74
CA CYS A 647 -7.88 -2.56 5.44
C CYS A 647 -7.90 -1.02 5.53
N ALA A 648 -7.35 -0.30 4.56
CA ALA A 648 -7.59 1.13 4.43
C ALA A 648 -9.07 1.39 4.16
N THR A 649 -9.54 2.55 4.58
CA THR A 649 -10.87 3.02 4.20
C THR A 649 -10.86 3.20 2.69
N PRO A 650 -11.82 2.64 1.94
CA PRO A 650 -11.97 3.00 0.55
C PRO A 650 -12.05 4.52 0.44
N SER A 651 -11.23 5.13 -0.35
CA SER A 651 -11.40 6.53 -0.73
C SER A 651 -12.78 6.62 -1.36
N GLY A 652 -13.63 7.57 -0.94
CA GLY A 652 -15.06 7.62 -1.32
C GLY A 652 -15.19 7.49 -2.81
N SER A 653 -15.89 6.44 -3.28
CA SER A 653 -16.09 6.03 -4.68
C SER A 653 -14.88 6.13 -5.62
N GLY A 654 -13.70 6.51 -5.13
CA GLY A 654 -12.46 6.63 -5.87
C GLY A 654 -11.43 5.65 -5.39
N SER A 655 -10.87 4.85 -6.30
CA SER A 655 -9.72 4.04 -6.03
C SER A 655 -8.55 4.92 -5.59
N TYR A 656 -7.71 4.41 -4.71
CA TYR A 656 -6.34 4.88 -4.53
C TYR A 656 -5.68 4.92 -5.93
N ILE A 657 -5.34 6.11 -6.39
CA ILE A 657 -4.63 6.23 -7.66
C ILE A 657 -3.18 5.92 -7.35
N ASN A 658 -2.64 4.88 -7.98
CA ASN A 658 -1.27 4.47 -7.82
C ASN A 658 -0.33 5.66 -8.14
N PRO A 659 0.54 6.10 -7.20
CA PRO A 659 1.43 7.23 -7.42
C PRO A 659 2.44 6.99 -8.55
N ALA A 660 2.86 5.74 -8.76
CA ALA A 660 3.74 5.40 -9.86
C ALA A 660 3.04 5.64 -11.21
N PHE A 661 1.74 5.30 -11.31
CA PHE A 661 0.93 5.66 -12.46
C PHE A 661 0.85 7.19 -12.63
N LEU A 662 0.51 7.94 -11.56
CA LEU A 662 0.41 9.40 -11.64
C LEU A 662 1.72 10.06 -12.05
N SER A 663 2.84 9.52 -11.58
CA SER A 663 4.18 9.98 -11.95
C SER A 663 4.39 9.83 -13.48
N ALA A 664 4.20 8.64 -14.02
CA ALA A 664 4.35 8.36 -15.43
C ALA A 664 3.28 9.09 -16.31
N TYR A 665 2.05 9.15 -15.84
CA TYR A 665 0.96 9.88 -16.49
C TYR A 665 1.27 11.37 -16.59
N SER A 666 1.82 11.99 -15.54
CA SER A 666 2.21 13.40 -15.55
C SER A 666 3.28 13.72 -16.59
N VAL A 667 4.22 12.79 -16.85
CA VAL A 667 5.20 12.92 -17.92
C VAL A 667 4.53 12.95 -19.28
N MET A 668 3.62 12.00 -19.56
CA MET A 668 2.90 11.93 -20.81
C MET A 668 2.04 13.17 -21.07
N GLN A 669 1.35 13.70 -20.04
CA GLN A 669 0.59 14.95 -20.12
C GLN A 669 1.47 16.16 -20.41
N ASN A 670 2.74 16.13 -20.02
CA ASN A 670 3.68 17.23 -20.22
C ASN A 670 4.57 17.10 -21.48
N MET A 671 4.28 16.12 -22.35
CA MET A 671 5.02 15.96 -23.62
C MET A 671 5.10 17.26 -24.42
N THR A 672 3.99 17.98 -24.54
CA THR A 672 3.93 19.29 -25.21
C THR A 672 4.84 20.32 -24.54
N ASN A 673 4.84 20.40 -23.21
CA ASN A 673 5.68 21.35 -22.47
C ASN A 673 7.17 21.02 -22.53
N MET A 674 7.52 19.75 -22.70
CA MET A 674 8.90 19.29 -22.90
C MET A 674 9.38 19.47 -24.33
N THR A 675 8.48 19.57 -25.32
CA THR A 675 8.81 19.70 -26.72
C THR A 675 9.23 21.12 -27.06
N GLN A 676 10.45 21.28 -27.54
CA GLN A 676 10.98 22.56 -28.03
C GLN A 676 11.12 22.50 -29.55
N VAL A 677 10.26 23.19 -30.29
CA VAL A 677 10.37 23.29 -31.74
C VAL A 677 11.25 24.45 -32.14
N THR A 678 12.29 24.18 -32.93
CA THR A 678 13.25 25.19 -33.40
C THR A 678 13.30 25.26 -34.91
N ALA A 679 13.37 26.46 -35.44
CA ALA A 679 13.64 26.67 -36.85
C ALA A 679 15.06 26.21 -37.18
N GLY A 680 15.20 25.36 -38.20
CA GLY A 680 16.51 24.83 -38.65
C GLY A 680 16.42 23.45 -39.27
N ASN A 681 17.54 23.00 -39.82
CA ASN A 681 17.68 21.73 -40.50
C ASN A 681 18.54 20.70 -39.74
N GLY A 682 18.78 20.93 -38.42
CA GLY A 682 19.42 19.93 -37.59
C GLY A 682 18.53 18.69 -37.43
N ASN A 683 19.13 17.54 -37.30
CA ASN A 683 18.39 16.31 -37.07
C ASN A 683 18.33 16.00 -35.57
N THR A 684 17.26 15.40 -35.10
CA THR A 684 17.07 15.06 -33.67
C THR A 684 16.69 13.60 -33.50
N PHE A 685 17.12 13.04 -32.39
CA PHE A 685 16.71 11.74 -31.92
C PHE A 685 16.25 11.82 -30.46
N MET A 686 15.07 11.31 -30.17
CA MET A 686 14.54 11.26 -28.81
C MET A 686 14.10 9.84 -28.50
N PHE A 687 14.51 9.35 -27.32
CA PHE A 687 14.01 8.09 -26.75
C PHE A 687 13.36 8.37 -25.39
N LEU A 688 12.10 7.99 -25.25
CA LEU A 688 11.35 8.06 -24.01
C LEU A 688 10.93 6.65 -23.56
N ARG A 689 11.22 6.28 -22.31
CA ARG A 689 10.58 5.16 -21.65
C ARG A 689 9.48 5.66 -20.72
N SER A 690 8.29 5.08 -20.78
CA SER A 690 7.16 5.40 -19.92
C SER A 690 6.63 4.17 -19.19
N ASN A 691 6.44 4.28 -17.86
CA ASN A 691 5.82 3.26 -17.01
C ASN A 691 4.28 3.35 -16.99
N MET A 692 3.67 4.23 -17.74
CA MET A 692 2.24 4.49 -17.65
C MET A 692 1.38 3.24 -17.85
N THR A 693 1.77 2.37 -18.78
CA THR A 693 1.09 1.11 -19.11
C THR A 693 1.46 -0.05 -18.19
N HIS A 694 2.57 0.08 -17.43
CA HIS A 694 2.99 -0.89 -16.44
C HIS A 694 2.11 -0.84 -15.17
N GLU A 695 1.69 0.35 -14.77
CA GLU A 695 0.99 0.62 -13.53
C GLU A 695 -0.53 0.61 -13.74
N ALA A 696 -1.12 -0.57 -13.75
CA ALA A 696 -2.55 -0.74 -14.02
C ALA A 696 -3.42 -0.11 -12.93
N VAL A 697 -4.22 0.90 -13.28
CA VAL A 697 -5.19 1.57 -12.40
C VAL A 697 -6.54 1.70 -13.08
N ILE A 698 -7.61 1.78 -12.29
CA ILE A 698 -8.95 2.10 -12.81
C ILE A 698 -9.04 3.60 -13.08
N LEU A 699 -9.41 3.94 -14.29
CA LEU A 699 -9.59 5.31 -14.77
C LEU A 699 -11.07 5.60 -15.04
N ASP A 700 -11.42 6.87 -15.22
CA ASP A 700 -12.75 7.29 -15.63
C ASP A 700 -13.00 6.87 -17.10
N GLU A 701 -14.03 6.06 -17.37
CA GLU A 701 -14.29 5.50 -18.70
C GLU A 701 -14.64 6.54 -19.76
N SER A 702 -15.09 7.73 -19.36
CA SER A 702 -15.43 8.78 -20.31
C SER A 702 -14.22 9.54 -20.82
N THR A 703 -13.21 9.70 -19.99
CA THR A 703 -12.03 10.52 -20.26
C THR A 703 -10.72 9.75 -20.23
N TYR A 704 -10.71 8.54 -19.66
CA TYR A 704 -9.52 7.75 -19.34
C TYR A 704 -8.46 8.51 -18.53
N ALA A 705 -8.92 9.57 -17.83
CA ALA A 705 -8.09 10.35 -16.93
C ALA A 705 -8.13 9.76 -15.51
N PRO A 706 -7.06 9.95 -14.73
CA PRO A 706 -7.05 9.58 -13.32
C PRO A 706 -8.10 10.38 -12.54
N SER A 707 -8.91 9.70 -11.75
CA SER A 707 -9.94 10.29 -10.93
C SER A 707 -10.01 9.61 -9.57
N THR A 708 -10.21 10.38 -8.51
CA THR A 708 -10.49 9.84 -7.18
C THR A 708 -11.87 9.20 -7.08
N ASN A 709 -12.72 9.39 -8.09
CA ASN A 709 -14.05 8.79 -8.21
C ASN A 709 -14.33 8.43 -9.68
N PRO A 710 -13.61 7.43 -10.23
CA PRO A 710 -13.79 7.07 -11.62
C PRO A 710 -15.18 6.49 -11.86
N ASN A 711 -15.84 6.95 -12.92
CA ASN A 711 -17.02 6.30 -13.43
C ASN A 711 -16.58 5.16 -14.35
N TYR A 712 -16.76 3.92 -13.92
CA TYR A 712 -16.39 2.74 -14.70
C TYR A 712 -17.37 1.58 -14.49
N THR A 713 -17.40 0.68 -15.47
CA THR A 713 -18.22 -0.52 -15.40
C THR A 713 -17.54 -1.57 -14.54
N ILE A 714 -18.05 -1.82 -13.33
CA ILE A 714 -17.50 -2.79 -12.38
C ILE A 714 -17.68 -4.25 -12.82
N THR A 715 -18.69 -4.49 -13.66
CA THR A 715 -19.03 -5.82 -14.19
C THR A 715 -18.45 -5.99 -15.59
N SER A 716 -18.35 -7.23 -16.04
CA SER A 716 -17.80 -7.62 -17.35
C SER A 716 -18.14 -6.64 -18.48
N LYS A 717 -17.11 -6.07 -19.12
CA LYS A 717 -17.18 -5.23 -20.31
C LYS A 717 -16.76 -6.03 -21.54
N THR A 718 -17.61 -6.07 -22.56
CA THR A 718 -17.25 -6.67 -23.87
C THR A 718 -16.92 -5.57 -24.86
N ILE A 719 -15.77 -5.65 -25.48
CA ILE A 719 -15.32 -4.71 -26.53
C ILE A 719 -15.14 -5.48 -27.82
N THR A 720 -15.64 -4.93 -28.91
CA THR A 720 -15.62 -5.60 -30.22
C THR A 720 -14.80 -4.77 -31.22
N ALA A 721 -13.94 -5.42 -31.99
CA ALA A 721 -13.21 -4.83 -33.10
C ALA A 721 -13.38 -5.73 -34.34
N GLY A 722 -14.01 -5.23 -35.39
CA GLY A 722 -14.36 -6.02 -36.55
C GLY A 722 -15.20 -7.25 -36.18
N ASN A 723 -14.66 -8.46 -36.43
CA ASN A 723 -15.32 -9.73 -36.12
C ASN A 723 -14.89 -10.37 -34.79
N SER A 724 -14.00 -9.72 -34.05
CA SER A 724 -13.44 -10.26 -32.81
C SER A 724 -13.94 -9.48 -31.60
N SER A 725 -14.07 -10.13 -30.45
CA SER A 725 -14.48 -9.49 -29.20
C SER A 725 -13.60 -9.96 -28.06
N ILE A 726 -13.32 -9.07 -27.14
CA ILE A 726 -12.65 -9.38 -25.87
C ILE A 726 -13.60 -9.12 -24.69
N VAL A 727 -13.42 -9.86 -23.62
CA VAL A 727 -14.20 -9.75 -22.40
C VAL A 727 -13.27 -9.36 -21.23
N LEU A 728 -13.51 -8.18 -20.68
CA LEU A 728 -12.82 -7.69 -19.50
C LEU A 728 -13.70 -7.97 -18.28
N ASP A 729 -13.51 -9.12 -17.64
CA ASP A 729 -14.38 -9.68 -16.61
C ASP A 729 -13.89 -9.43 -15.17
N SER A 730 -12.85 -8.62 -15.01
CA SER A 730 -12.31 -8.26 -13.71
C SER A 730 -11.75 -6.83 -13.73
N ALA A 731 -11.70 -6.20 -12.55
CA ALA A 731 -11.07 -4.88 -12.38
C ALA A 731 -9.61 -4.87 -12.86
N TYR A 732 -8.91 -5.98 -12.69
CA TYR A 732 -7.52 -6.16 -13.14
C TYR A 732 -7.40 -6.07 -14.67
N LYS A 733 -8.24 -6.78 -15.43
CA LYS A 733 -8.26 -6.71 -16.90
C LYS A 733 -8.71 -5.33 -17.39
N ILE A 734 -9.73 -4.76 -16.75
CA ILE A 734 -10.23 -3.41 -17.08
C ILE A 734 -9.13 -2.36 -16.88
N SER A 735 -8.42 -2.39 -15.75
CA SER A 735 -7.35 -1.41 -15.47
C SER A 735 -6.22 -1.47 -16.48
N HIS A 736 -5.75 -2.67 -16.86
CA HIS A 736 -4.74 -2.80 -17.91
C HIS A 736 -5.21 -2.25 -19.27
N TYR A 737 -6.46 -2.50 -19.64
CA TYR A 737 -7.02 -1.94 -20.86
C TYR A 737 -7.11 -0.40 -20.82
N GLN A 738 -7.56 0.15 -19.69
CA GLN A 738 -7.75 1.59 -19.52
C GLN A 738 -6.42 2.36 -19.54
N VAL A 739 -5.35 1.84 -18.95
CA VAL A 739 -4.05 2.53 -18.99
C VAL A 739 -3.42 2.50 -20.38
N ASN A 740 -3.65 1.43 -21.17
CA ASN A 740 -3.25 1.40 -22.56
C ASN A 740 -4.05 2.44 -23.40
N MET A 741 -5.37 2.56 -23.18
CA MET A 741 -6.18 3.59 -23.83
C MET A 741 -5.67 4.98 -23.47
N ALA A 742 -5.46 5.26 -22.18
CA ALA A 742 -4.98 6.56 -21.70
C ALA A 742 -3.61 6.93 -22.32
N ALA A 743 -2.68 5.97 -22.42
CA ALA A 743 -1.38 6.23 -23.05
C ALA A 743 -1.49 6.63 -24.51
N LEU A 744 -2.33 5.93 -25.29
CA LEU A 744 -2.54 6.30 -26.69
C LEU A 744 -3.29 7.64 -26.82
N MET A 745 -4.20 7.97 -25.90
CA MET A 745 -4.90 9.27 -25.93
C MET A 745 -3.95 10.43 -25.66
N GLU A 746 -3.07 10.31 -24.65
CA GLU A 746 -2.07 11.36 -24.35
C GLU A 746 -1.08 11.52 -25.53
N LEU A 747 -0.62 10.41 -26.14
CA LEU A 747 0.21 10.48 -27.34
C LEU A 747 -0.54 11.10 -28.51
N GLY A 748 -1.80 10.73 -28.72
CA GLY A 748 -2.64 11.31 -29.79
C GLY A 748 -2.82 12.81 -29.63
N ALA A 749 -2.99 13.28 -28.38
CA ALA A 749 -3.03 14.71 -28.07
C ALA A 749 -1.71 15.40 -28.43
N TRP A 750 -0.58 14.82 -28.03
CA TRP A 750 0.74 15.34 -28.39
C TRP A 750 0.99 15.34 -29.89
N PHE A 751 0.54 14.34 -30.66
CA PHE A 751 0.68 14.31 -32.13
C PHE A 751 -0.09 15.45 -32.80
N ASN A 752 -1.22 15.86 -32.25
CA ASN A 752 -1.95 17.03 -32.73
C ASN A 752 -1.13 18.32 -32.54
N GLU A 753 -0.42 18.45 -31.41
CA GLU A 753 0.49 19.59 -31.17
C GLU A 753 1.68 19.56 -32.15
N LEU A 754 2.25 18.40 -32.47
CA LEU A 754 3.31 18.27 -33.47
C LEU A 754 2.82 18.69 -34.88
N ARG A 755 1.57 18.37 -35.24
CA ARG A 755 0.93 18.84 -36.48
C ARG A 755 0.77 20.34 -36.47
N ALA A 756 0.27 20.90 -35.37
CA ALA A 756 0.09 22.34 -35.21
C ALA A 756 1.44 23.08 -35.29
N ALA A 757 2.51 22.47 -34.80
CA ALA A 757 3.86 23.00 -34.91
C ALA A 757 4.57 22.74 -36.25
N GLY A 758 3.94 21.96 -37.16
CA GLY A 758 4.48 21.66 -38.50
C GLY A 758 5.61 20.64 -38.55
N VAL A 759 5.85 19.89 -37.44
CA VAL A 759 6.95 18.92 -37.34
C VAL A 759 6.49 17.47 -37.38
N TYR A 760 5.21 17.19 -37.54
CA TYR A 760 4.69 15.82 -37.56
C TYR A 760 5.12 15.04 -38.78
N ASP A 761 5.10 15.64 -40.00
CA ASP A 761 5.39 14.94 -41.23
C ASP A 761 6.89 14.62 -41.40
N ASN A 762 7.77 15.46 -40.87
CA ASN A 762 9.21 15.25 -40.86
C ASN A 762 9.71 14.43 -39.66
N THR A 763 8.77 13.79 -38.91
CA THR A 763 9.09 12.97 -37.75
C THR A 763 8.77 11.51 -38.04
N ARG A 764 9.76 10.62 -37.85
CA ARG A 764 9.57 9.18 -37.70
C ARG A 764 9.25 8.87 -36.24
N ILE A 765 8.16 8.14 -35.95
CA ILE A 765 7.71 7.80 -34.62
C ILE A 765 7.58 6.29 -34.50
N ILE A 766 8.24 5.70 -33.48
CA ILE A 766 8.16 4.28 -33.16
C ILE A 766 7.62 4.17 -31.75
N ILE A 767 6.45 3.57 -31.57
CA ILE A 767 5.87 3.25 -30.28
C ILE A 767 5.99 1.74 -30.10
N VAL A 768 6.66 1.31 -29.06
CA VAL A 768 6.96 -0.10 -28.83
C VAL A 768 6.84 -0.43 -27.36
N SER A 769 6.52 -1.68 -27.00
CA SER A 769 6.69 -2.16 -25.65
C SER A 769 7.81 -3.20 -25.55
N ASP A 770 8.41 -3.29 -24.38
CA ASP A 770 9.45 -4.29 -24.08
C ASP A 770 8.85 -5.70 -23.97
N HIS A 771 7.63 -5.84 -23.43
CA HIS A 771 6.84 -7.06 -23.37
C HIS A 771 5.34 -6.74 -23.21
N GLY A 772 4.48 -7.75 -23.27
CA GLY A 772 3.05 -7.66 -22.95
C GLY A 772 2.73 -8.06 -21.52
N ARG A 773 1.52 -8.58 -21.30
CA ARG A 773 1.06 -9.07 -19.99
C ARG A 773 0.12 -10.26 -20.15
N ASP A 774 0.26 -11.25 -19.26
CA ASP A 774 -0.58 -12.44 -19.14
C ASP A 774 -1.90 -12.13 -18.44
N LEU A 775 -2.92 -11.74 -19.18
CA LEU A 775 -4.25 -11.40 -18.65
C LEU A 775 -5.28 -12.51 -18.90
N GLY A 776 -4.97 -13.48 -19.75
CA GLY A 776 -5.93 -14.52 -20.16
C GLY A 776 -7.17 -13.93 -20.84
N ILE A 777 -6.99 -12.87 -21.64
CA ILE A 777 -8.09 -12.20 -22.36
C ILE A 777 -8.29 -12.86 -23.72
N PHE A 778 -7.21 -13.25 -24.38
CA PHE A 778 -7.20 -13.87 -25.72
C PHE A 778 -7.04 -15.39 -25.54
N ASP A 779 -8.13 -16.11 -25.30
CA ASP A 779 -8.14 -17.58 -25.09
C ASP A 779 -7.36 -18.37 -26.15
N THR A 780 -7.32 -17.85 -27.39
CA THR A 780 -6.57 -18.44 -28.47
C THR A 780 -5.06 -18.34 -28.30
N ASN A 781 -4.61 -17.46 -27.42
CA ASN A 781 -3.20 -17.20 -27.16
C ASN A 781 -2.66 -18.01 -25.98
N ALA A 782 -3.53 -18.55 -25.13
CA ALA A 782 -3.12 -19.37 -24.01
C ALA A 782 -2.68 -20.77 -24.49
N ALA A 783 -1.41 -21.11 -24.32
CA ALA A 783 -0.87 -22.42 -24.66
C ALA A 783 -1.26 -23.48 -23.61
N THR A 784 -1.21 -23.09 -22.33
CA THR A 784 -1.71 -23.86 -21.17
C THR A 784 -2.27 -22.87 -20.14
N PRO A 785 -3.03 -23.34 -19.12
CA PRO A 785 -3.51 -22.45 -18.06
C PRO A 785 -2.41 -21.71 -17.28
N SER A 786 -1.16 -22.15 -17.40
CA SER A 786 0.01 -21.56 -16.72
C SER A 786 1.00 -20.89 -17.68
N GLN A 787 0.74 -20.89 -18.99
CA GLN A 787 1.66 -20.40 -20.02
C GLN A 787 0.86 -19.60 -21.06
N ASP A 788 0.66 -18.31 -20.77
CA ASP A 788 -0.01 -17.39 -21.68
C ASP A 788 1.01 -16.66 -22.54
N ILE A 789 0.84 -16.75 -23.85
CA ILE A 789 1.73 -16.10 -24.82
C ILE A 789 1.49 -14.58 -24.90
N GLU A 790 0.38 -14.06 -24.36
CA GLU A 790 0.10 -12.61 -24.29
C GLU A 790 1.25 -11.82 -23.66
N MET A 791 1.98 -12.42 -22.73
CA MET A 791 3.13 -11.81 -22.07
C MET A 791 4.28 -11.46 -23.03
N TYR A 792 4.33 -12.11 -24.19
CA TYR A 792 5.39 -11.97 -25.20
C TYR A 792 4.92 -11.26 -26.45
N LEU A 793 3.70 -10.68 -26.45
CA LEU A 793 3.10 -9.95 -27.56
C LEU A 793 3.14 -8.44 -27.30
N PRO A 794 4.27 -7.78 -27.56
CA PRO A 794 4.44 -6.35 -27.34
C PRO A 794 3.65 -5.52 -28.35
N MET A 795 3.33 -4.27 -27.99
CA MET A 795 2.81 -3.27 -28.91
C MET A 795 3.94 -2.80 -29.84
N LEU A 796 3.65 -2.68 -31.14
CA LEU A 796 4.52 -2.02 -32.10
C LEU A 796 3.70 -1.23 -33.12
N LEU A 797 3.87 0.09 -33.10
CA LEU A 797 3.26 1.07 -33.99
C LEU A 797 4.35 1.93 -34.58
N VAL A 798 4.44 2.02 -35.91
CA VAL A 798 5.49 2.77 -36.62
C VAL A 798 4.87 3.76 -37.58
N LYS A 799 5.30 5.03 -37.50
CA LYS A 799 5.02 6.08 -38.53
C LYS A 799 6.30 6.54 -39.15
N ASP A 800 6.40 6.46 -40.45
CA ASP A 800 7.52 7.00 -41.21
C ASP A 800 7.27 8.44 -41.70
N PHE A 801 8.30 9.07 -42.23
CA PHE A 801 8.24 10.44 -42.75
C PHE A 801 7.19 10.59 -43.84
N GLY A 802 6.28 11.56 -43.69
CA GLY A 802 5.20 11.85 -44.63
C GLY A 802 4.20 10.71 -44.84
N ALA A 803 4.20 9.68 -44.01
CA ALA A 803 3.23 8.60 -44.05
C ALA A 803 1.84 9.10 -43.70
N THR A 804 0.81 8.52 -44.32
CA THR A 804 -0.61 8.87 -44.12
C THR A 804 -1.47 7.63 -44.02
N GLY A 805 -2.58 7.71 -43.31
CA GLY A 805 -3.52 6.61 -43.04
C GLY A 805 -3.05 5.69 -41.94
N PHE A 806 -4.01 5.15 -41.17
CA PHE A 806 -3.73 4.09 -40.19
C PHE A 806 -3.87 2.72 -40.86
N THR A 807 -2.84 1.88 -40.77
CA THR A 807 -2.82 0.54 -41.40
C THR A 807 -2.44 -0.53 -40.39
N THR A 808 -2.77 -1.79 -40.73
CA THR A 808 -2.35 -2.97 -39.94
C THR A 808 -1.53 -3.89 -40.86
N SER A 809 -0.39 -4.35 -40.34
CA SER A 809 0.48 -5.34 -40.98
C SER A 809 0.55 -6.62 -40.16
N ASP A 810 0.54 -7.77 -40.79
CA ASP A 810 0.78 -9.09 -40.17
C ASP A 810 2.24 -9.56 -40.39
N GLU A 811 3.09 -8.70 -40.92
CA GLU A 811 4.52 -8.95 -41.05
C GLU A 811 5.11 -9.35 -39.71
N PHE A 812 5.95 -10.38 -39.69
CA PHE A 812 6.63 -10.78 -38.45
C PHE A 812 7.66 -9.73 -38.07
N MET A 813 7.48 -9.20 -36.87
CA MET A 813 8.35 -8.23 -36.23
C MET A 813 8.76 -8.68 -34.83
N THR A 814 9.80 -8.07 -34.31
CA THR A 814 10.23 -8.22 -32.92
C THR A 814 10.55 -6.86 -32.29
N ASN A 815 10.62 -6.78 -30.98
CA ASN A 815 11.12 -5.58 -30.36
C ASN A 815 12.60 -5.29 -30.67
N ALA A 816 13.37 -6.30 -31.12
CA ALA A 816 14.76 -6.12 -31.59
C ALA A 816 14.88 -5.43 -32.96
N ASP A 817 13.78 -5.24 -33.70
CA ASP A 817 13.78 -4.49 -34.95
C ASP A 817 13.84 -2.97 -34.75
N VAL A 818 13.64 -2.48 -33.54
CA VAL A 818 13.56 -1.03 -33.27
C VAL A 818 14.79 -0.25 -33.74
N PRO A 819 16.04 -0.68 -33.47
CA PRO A 819 17.22 0.01 -34.00
C PRO A 819 17.24 0.06 -35.53
N THR A 820 16.91 -1.05 -36.20
CA THR A 820 16.83 -1.10 -37.66
C THR A 820 15.79 -0.13 -38.20
N LEU A 821 14.58 -0.12 -37.64
CA LEU A 821 13.50 0.79 -37.99
C LEU A 821 13.86 2.26 -37.75
N ALA A 822 14.54 2.56 -36.64
CA ALA A 822 14.94 3.93 -36.30
C ALA A 822 16.01 4.48 -37.25
N LEU A 823 16.95 3.62 -37.70
CA LEU A 823 18.11 3.99 -38.50
C LEU A 823 17.85 3.91 -40.04
N ASP A 824 16.79 3.21 -40.46
CA ASP A 824 16.51 2.92 -41.89
C ASP A 824 16.44 4.19 -42.73
N GLY A 825 17.19 4.21 -43.85
CA GLY A 825 17.25 5.37 -44.76
C GLY A 825 17.86 6.64 -44.17
N LEU A 826 18.40 6.62 -42.96
CA LEU A 826 19.03 7.74 -42.27
C LEU A 826 20.53 7.55 -42.09
N ILE A 827 20.94 6.33 -41.73
CA ILE A 827 22.36 5.96 -41.55
C ILE A 827 22.65 4.77 -42.48
N GLU A 828 23.60 4.93 -43.43
CA GLU A 828 23.96 3.87 -44.35
C GLU A 828 24.82 2.79 -43.66
N ASN A 829 24.42 1.51 -43.83
CA ASN A 829 25.12 0.36 -43.27
C ASN A 829 25.48 0.53 -41.77
N PRO A 830 24.48 0.73 -40.89
CA PRO A 830 24.75 0.99 -39.50
C PRO A 830 25.44 -0.21 -38.83
N VAL A 831 26.51 0.03 -38.12
CA VAL A 831 27.32 -0.96 -37.41
C VAL A 831 27.23 -0.71 -35.92
N ASN A 832 26.98 -1.76 -35.16
CA ASN A 832 26.98 -1.70 -33.69
C ASN A 832 28.34 -1.21 -33.18
N PRO A 833 28.42 -0.08 -32.48
CA PRO A 833 29.71 0.54 -32.10
C PRO A 833 30.52 -0.30 -31.10
N PHE A 834 29.89 -1.27 -30.44
CA PHE A 834 30.54 -2.13 -29.44
C PHE A 834 30.99 -3.48 -29.98
N THR A 835 30.23 -4.08 -30.90
CA THR A 835 30.50 -5.42 -31.43
C THR A 835 31.09 -5.37 -32.83
N GLY A 836 30.89 -4.30 -33.60
CA GLY A 836 31.37 -4.18 -34.95
C GLY A 836 30.50 -4.91 -35.99
N ASN A 837 29.35 -5.45 -35.58
CA ASN A 837 28.46 -6.16 -36.50
C ASN A 837 27.41 -5.20 -37.09
N GLU A 838 26.90 -5.54 -38.29
CA GLU A 838 25.85 -4.77 -38.94
C GLU A 838 24.52 -4.84 -38.13
N ILE A 839 23.84 -3.70 -38.01
CA ILE A 839 22.49 -3.62 -37.43
C ILE A 839 21.49 -3.75 -38.59
N ASN A 840 20.86 -4.90 -38.70
CA ASN A 840 19.83 -5.23 -39.66
C ASN A 840 18.80 -6.21 -39.08
N SER A 841 17.75 -6.48 -39.84
CA SER A 841 16.68 -7.42 -39.49
C SER A 841 16.85 -8.80 -40.10
N ASP A 842 18.01 -9.12 -40.72
CA ASP A 842 18.23 -10.37 -41.42
C ASP A 842 18.11 -11.58 -40.54
N PHE A 843 18.44 -11.41 -39.24
CA PHE A 843 18.32 -12.47 -38.24
C PHE A 843 16.92 -13.07 -38.18
N LYS A 844 15.85 -12.27 -38.30
CA LYS A 844 14.48 -12.77 -38.23
C LYS A 844 14.05 -13.53 -39.47
N THR A 845 14.69 -13.26 -40.60
CA THR A 845 14.39 -13.90 -41.88
C THR A 845 15.27 -15.12 -42.16
N GLU A 846 16.49 -15.14 -41.63
CA GLU A 846 17.42 -16.26 -41.73
C GLU A 846 17.10 -17.42 -40.79
N ASN A 847 16.38 -17.13 -39.69
CA ASN A 847 16.03 -18.10 -38.68
C ASN A 847 14.51 -18.34 -38.64
N ASP A 848 14.08 -19.56 -38.96
CA ASP A 848 12.67 -19.96 -38.83
C ASP A 848 12.23 -20.08 -37.37
N LYS A 849 13.18 -20.11 -36.40
CA LYS A 849 12.92 -20.34 -34.98
C LYS A 849 13.45 -19.19 -34.13
N HIS A 850 12.57 -18.66 -33.29
CA HIS A 850 12.92 -17.64 -32.32
C HIS A 850 12.81 -18.22 -30.92
N TYR A 851 13.78 -17.90 -30.06
CA TYR A 851 13.88 -18.44 -28.69
C TYR A 851 13.54 -17.36 -27.65
N VAL A 852 12.55 -17.64 -26.84
CA VAL A 852 12.03 -16.74 -25.80
C VAL A 852 12.40 -17.29 -24.43
N ILE A 853 12.97 -16.45 -23.59
CA ILE A 853 13.24 -16.79 -22.18
C ILE A 853 11.96 -16.67 -21.35
N LEU A 854 11.64 -17.73 -20.57
CA LEU A 854 10.42 -17.81 -19.76
C LEU A 854 10.71 -17.60 -18.26
N SER A 855 11.82 -16.93 -17.93
CA SER A 855 12.26 -16.73 -16.55
C SER A 855 11.27 -15.87 -15.77
N GLN A 856 10.95 -16.31 -14.54
CA GLN A 856 10.27 -15.51 -13.54
C GLN A 856 11.28 -14.77 -12.61
N GLN A 857 12.57 -15.06 -12.77
CA GLN A 857 13.65 -14.44 -11.99
C GLN A 857 14.25 -13.28 -12.79
N TRP A 858 13.51 -12.20 -12.88
CA TRP A 858 13.84 -11.05 -13.73
C TRP A 858 14.67 -9.96 -13.03
N ASP A 859 14.77 -10.00 -11.69
CA ASP A 859 15.42 -8.96 -10.89
C ASP A 859 16.91 -8.81 -11.26
N ILE A 860 17.33 -7.58 -11.54
CA ILE A 860 18.71 -7.24 -11.89
C ILE A 860 19.70 -7.53 -10.76
N ASN A 861 19.27 -7.50 -9.51
CA ASN A 861 20.13 -7.86 -8.37
C ASN A 861 20.38 -9.37 -8.28
N ILE A 862 19.49 -10.19 -8.86
CA ILE A 862 19.65 -11.64 -8.94
C ILE A 862 20.44 -11.99 -10.20
N ASN A 863 20.16 -11.36 -11.31
CA ASN A 863 20.87 -11.51 -12.58
C ASN A 863 22.08 -10.55 -12.65
N ASN A 864 23.03 -10.70 -11.72
CA ASN A 864 24.19 -9.81 -11.57
C ASN A 864 25.52 -10.45 -12.00
N GLY A 865 25.46 -11.57 -12.69
CA GLY A 865 26.62 -12.28 -13.26
C GLY A 865 26.88 -11.92 -14.73
N ASN A 866 27.55 -12.84 -15.43
CA ASN A 866 27.83 -12.68 -16.86
C ASN A 866 26.73 -13.27 -17.76
N GLN A 867 25.88 -14.12 -17.23
CA GLN A 867 24.77 -14.77 -17.92
C GLN A 867 23.51 -14.67 -17.08
N PHE A 868 22.34 -14.68 -17.71
CA PHE A 868 21.06 -14.84 -17.03
C PHE A 868 21.03 -16.19 -16.32
N LEU A 869 20.28 -16.27 -15.22
CA LEU A 869 20.11 -17.52 -14.50
C LEU A 869 19.46 -18.59 -15.41
N PRO A 870 19.78 -19.89 -15.21
CA PRO A 870 19.13 -20.97 -15.91
C PRO A 870 17.61 -20.85 -15.86
N SER A 871 16.95 -20.97 -17.00
CA SER A 871 15.50 -20.79 -17.14
C SER A 871 14.90 -21.82 -18.08
N THR A 872 13.59 -21.89 -18.09
CA THR A 872 12.84 -22.55 -19.16
C THR A 872 12.77 -21.63 -20.37
N TRP A 873 12.59 -22.23 -21.57
CA TRP A 873 12.57 -21.54 -22.84
C TRP A 873 11.34 -21.92 -23.65
N ALA A 874 10.91 -21.04 -24.55
CA ALA A 874 9.99 -21.39 -25.59
C ALA A 874 10.66 -21.18 -26.96
N THR A 875 10.23 -21.99 -27.95
CA THR A 875 10.55 -21.81 -29.34
C THR A 875 9.29 -21.42 -30.09
N VAL A 876 9.33 -20.35 -30.88
CA VAL A 876 8.21 -19.89 -31.69
C VAL A 876 8.61 -19.86 -33.18
N THR A 877 7.67 -20.24 -34.05
CA THR A 877 7.86 -20.25 -35.52
C THR A 877 6.62 -19.66 -36.19
N GLY A 878 6.82 -18.79 -37.18
CA GLY A 878 5.71 -18.20 -37.95
C GLY A 878 4.91 -17.15 -37.18
N ASN A 879 3.56 -17.27 -37.16
CA ASN A 879 2.71 -16.29 -36.51
C ASN A 879 2.73 -16.45 -34.97
N VAL A 880 3.26 -15.44 -34.29
CA VAL A 880 3.45 -15.44 -32.80
C VAL A 880 2.16 -15.29 -32.00
N THR A 881 1.08 -14.83 -32.63
CA THR A 881 -0.24 -14.74 -31.98
C THR A 881 -0.97 -16.09 -31.97
N ASN A 882 -0.45 -17.10 -32.67
CA ASN A 882 -1.02 -18.45 -32.68
C ASN A 882 -0.27 -19.36 -31.71
N LYS A 883 -0.92 -19.78 -30.65
CA LYS A 883 -0.35 -20.68 -29.63
C LYS A 883 0.19 -21.99 -30.19
N ASP A 884 -0.36 -22.50 -31.27
CA ASP A 884 0.08 -23.75 -31.92
C ASP A 884 1.46 -23.64 -32.57
N HIS A 885 1.97 -22.41 -32.70
CA HIS A 885 3.31 -22.11 -33.22
C HIS A 885 4.37 -22.03 -32.10
N TRP A 886 3.97 -22.25 -30.85
CA TRP A 886 4.85 -22.21 -29.70
C TRP A 886 5.14 -23.61 -29.15
N GLU A 887 6.41 -23.89 -28.90
CA GLU A 887 6.89 -25.10 -28.22
C GLU A 887 7.54 -24.70 -26.90
N PHE A 888 6.99 -25.17 -25.76
CA PHE A 888 7.50 -24.88 -24.45
C PHE A 888 8.41 -25.99 -23.95
N HIS A 889 9.63 -25.60 -23.48
CA HIS A 889 10.64 -26.51 -22.98
C HIS A 889 10.72 -26.39 -21.45
N ASN A 890 10.40 -27.46 -20.72
CA ASN A 890 10.27 -27.46 -19.26
C ASN A 890 11.60 -27.66 -18.51
N ALA A 891 12.70 -27.95 -19.22
CA ALA A 891 14.02 -28.10 -18.59
C ALA A 891 14.69 -26.74 -18.41
N GLU A 892 15.09 -26.40 -17.20
CA GLU A 892 15.89 -25.21 -16.94
C GLU A 892 17.29 -25.37 -17.50
N SER A 893 17.74 -24.40 -18.29
CA SER A 893 19.05 -24.35 -18.93
C SER A 893 19.46 -22.91 -19.22
N LEU A 894 20.77 -22.67 -19.41
CA LEU A 894 21.29 -21.36 -19.84
C LEU A 894 20.93 -21.03 -21.28
N PHE A 895 20.74 -22.06 -22.10
CA PHE A 895 20.42 -21.94 -23.51
C PHE A 895 19.21 -22.79 -23.91
N PRO A 896 18.45 -22.38 -24.93
CA PRO A 896 17.35 -23.18 -25.44
C PRO A 896 17.84 -24.52 -25.97
N PRO A 897 17.00 -25.58 -25.95
CA PRO A 897 17.35 -26.89 -26.47
C PRO A 897 17.69 -26.85 -27.97
N GLY A 898 18.81 -27.48 -28.34
CA GLY A 898 19.24 -27.58 -29.75
C GLY A 898 20.10 -26.41 -30.23
N LEU A 899 20.33 -25.40 -29.46
CA LEU A 899 21.38 -24.41 -29.70
C LEU A 899 22.71 -24.99 -29.14
N ALA A 900 23.73 -25.09 -29.97
CA ALA A 900 25.10 -25.40 -29.52
C ALA A 900 25.62 -24.21 -28.69
N GLN A 901 26.31 -24.56 -27.57
CA GLN A 901 27.03 -23.58 -26.74
C GLN A 901 28.07 -22.82 -27.52
#